data_601e0ca0f1ab5d7ffda2632cf7391e69
#
_entry.id   601e0ca0f1ab5d7ffda2632cf7391e69
#
_cell.length_a   1.000
_cell.length_b   1.000
_cell.length_c   1.000
_cell.angle_alpha   90.00
_cell.angle_beta   90.00
_cell.angle_gamma   90.00
#
_symmetry.space_group_name_H-M   'P 1'
#
loop_
_entity.id
_entity.type
_entity.pdbx_description
1 polymer ?
#
loop_
_entity_poly.entity_id
_entity_poly.type
_entity_poly.pdbx_seq_one_letter_code
_entity_poly.pdbx_strand_id
1 'polypeptide(L)'
;MIIRRTLLILTSLLAILVAGSAVLLTGGQLSFLINKALPTGWAVTIPDRLETQWESAKLPHFALSYQNCALLTADNLTVQWAEPVGISLQKAMLDYRCISQLPKTEQQADENSENLTNLLGVIPDGIVAIKALHWLNLPTEMPERLTQLLATPSEIQLAKNQQKLTGYLKQKAVSFSAEFAELNFNGVVNYQPSDDEKHQLNLEATLSDNLTSLPKNLKLNYDWTLPEALIPEQALQQGKLTLNWQENEHQHLKGNLHIQSQTLPEHQLNFPFLFDYQSIEIEQGSMNWDMGNDFTLRGFLTTKVTPNSFKIDDFFPVKTAIRLSLLSENAKGKGNIVLNSPEGEWQKESVKLPFQIHGNVKQGNYILYSAVPLDLSGYYQDLTLRFLPKALIRVTGKERFLDIHDLRFPLAGIRVDKNGIKGRLQAIFRGESPDFAPIELHLDGYANNFKAGLLNLFLDPKGQDAIKDQWNWRFWGTSKVKALKNDLSIAGRGNWHKNIVALTEFKGDLGKIERNGVTIPKLELSLLEPLKLAYEKWHLNGGVKLDSPKIAFNYGGELEKTTAKLNVDGEIENLRMKGEIIAGKLGPIRLFARRQLNEKSSDLIGRLYWQEQPADVFQSLFPFRSNWVITRGTIRGETAFSANAQKGFVAGGHFAVRHGGMSFPSGDLKGIEFSLPYQYKNNEFDIGVKKALDVRIAEMNIGIPITNATMKVQGHYPYSKKHPLFLRKLSFDLLGGNLSIDSFALPQRREAYLNLRDIQFEQILNLAQYHQIDLKGGFNATLPFWLNGKPCYICEGTFAQAGRSYLKFTPTLLEAMKKSGYTEQILTYLVNESTIDELFGEIKLDKKGNMILMSSLRMHLNEHQKAKINLNYNHKENMFDLWKLINYGSQFEQNMEHQLYQKLDKQ
;
A
#
# COMPACT_ATOMS: atom_id res chain seq x y z
N MET A 1 -97.02 40.88 68.02
CA MET A 1 -96.64 39.44 68.09
C MET A 1 -96.21 38.89 66.74
N ILE A 2 -96.52 39.47 65.60
CA ILE A 2 -96.20 39.01 64.23
C ILE A 2 -94.72 39.27 63.90
N ILE A 3 -94.16 40.42 64.30
CA ILE A 3 -92.77 40.80 63.95
C ILE A 3 -91.76 39.86 64.59
N ARG A 4 -92.03 39.34 65.77
CA ARG A 4 -91.14 38.38 66.45
C ARG A 4 -91.09 36.98 65.76
N ARG A 5 -92.22 36.55 65.17
CA ARG A 5 -92.22 35.24 64.41
C ARG A 5 -91.59 35.35 63.06
N THR A 6 -91.75 36.45 62.36
CA THR A 6 -91.08 36.67 61.05
C THR A 6 -89.53 36.76 61.23
N LEU A 7 -89.07 37.43 62.33
CA LEU A 7 -87.63 37.47 62.57
C LEU A 7 -87.06 36.09 62.92
N LEU A 8 -87.79 35.25 63.65
CA LEU A 8 -87.43 33.90 64.04
C LEU A 8 -87.40 32.96 62.83
N ILE A 9 -88.30 33.12 61.93
CA ILE A 9 -88.32 32.33 60.62
C ILE A 9 -87.14 32.72 59.71
N LEU A 10 -86.89 34.07 59.64
CA LEU A 10 -85.80 34.62 58.84
C LEU A 10 -84.41 34.18 59.43
N THR A 11 -84.24 34.20 60.71
CA THR A 11 -83.02 33.78 61.43
C THR A 11 -82.82 32.22 61.35
N SER A 12 -83.93 31.48 61.41
CA SER A 12 -83.86 30.01 61.22
C SER A 12 -83.61 29.63 59.78
N LEU A 13 -84.16 30.35 58.77
CA LEU A 13 -83.88 30.17 57.37
C LEU A 13 -82.43 30.53 57.05
N LEU A 14 -81.93 31.62 57.62
CA LEU A 14 -80.55 32.06 57.53
C LEU A 14 -79.61 31.05 58.18
N ALA A 15 -80.03 30.55 59.38
CA ALA A 15 -79.25 29.51 60.06
C ALA A 15 -79.21 28.15 59.26
N ILE A 16 -80.34 27.80 58.64
CA ILE A 16 -80.40 26.59 57.77
C ILE A 16 -79.59 26.83 56.52
N LEU A 17 -79.65 28.04 55.93
CA LEU A 17 -78.82 28.40 54.77
C LEU A 17 -77.34 28.37 55.14
N VAL A 18 -76.95 28.92 56.28
CA VAL A 18 -75.61 28.93 56.81
C VAL A 18 -75.16 27.50 57.21
N ALA A 19 -76.05 26.69 57.85
CA ALA A 19 -75.71 25.31 58.17
C ALA A 19 -75.65 24.42 56.88
N GLY A 20 -76.56 24.65 55.93
CA GLY A 20 -76.55 23.97 54.64
C GLY A 20 -75.29 24.28 53.82
N SER A 21 -74.90 25.57 53.76
CA SER A 21 -73.66 25.97 53.11
C SER A 21 -72.44 25.41 53.85
N ALA A 22 -72.47 25.36 55.24
CA ALA A 22 -71.35 24.78 56.02
C ALA A 22 -71.24 23.26 55.80
N VAL A 23 -72.31 22.50 55.51
CA VAL A 23 -72.32 21.07 55.18
C VAL A 23 -71.85 20.89 53.71
N LEU A 24 -72.23 21.71 52.78
CA LEU A 24 -71.78 21.72 51.43
C LEU A 24 -70.26 21.99 51.26
N LEU A 25 -69.64 22.67 52.27
CA LEU A 25 -68.25 22.96 52.35
C LEU A 25 -67.34 21.82 52.84
N THR A 26 -67.92 20.68 53.19
CA THR A 26 -67.15 19.45 53.52
C THR A 26 -66.68 18.76 52.28
N GLY A 27 -65.36 18.38 52.25
CA GLY A 27 -64.74 17.75 51.04
C GLY A 27 -65.43 16.51 50.49
N GLY A 28 -65.99 15.66 51.36
CA GLY A 28 -66.75 14.48 50.99
C GLY A 28 -68.05 14.76 50.22
N GLN A 29 -68.83 15.74 50.65
CA GLN A 29 -70.04 16.12 49.95
C GLN A 29 -69.78 16.84 48.63
N LEU A 30 -68.80 17.75 48.66
CA LEU A 30 -68.34 18.43 47.45
C LEU A 30 -67.83 17.40 46.42
N SER A 31 -67.05 16.40 46.77
CA SER A 31 -66.61 15.28 45.91
C SER A 31 -67.80 14.53 45.33
N PHE A 32 -68.82 14.23 46.18
CA PHE A 32 -70.03 13.52 45.73
C PHE A 32 -70.78 14.31 44.67
N LEU A 33 -71.02 15.63 44.87
CA LEU A 33 -71.69 16.44 43.90
C LEU A 33 -70.95 16.61 42.58
N ILE A 34 -69.66 16.82 42.65
CA ILE A 34 -68.83 16.92 41.48
C ILE A 34 -68.80 15.58 40.71
N ASN A 35 -68.65 14.43 41.38
CA ASN A 35 -68.61 13.11 40.76
C ASN A 35 -69.94 12.76 40.09
N LYS A 36 -71.05 13.29 40.53
CA LYS A 36 -72.35 13.10 39.88
C LYS A 36 -72.49 13.87 38.58
N ALA A 37 -71.74 14.96 38.41
CA ALA A 37 -71.69 15.75 37.19
C ALA A 37 -70.60 15.32 36.20
N LEU A 38 -69.59 14.49 36.62
CA LEU A 38 -68.51 14.02 35.79
C LEU A 38 -68.91 12.89 34.83
N PRO A 39 -68.28 12.79 33.67
CA PRO A 39 -68.51 11.69 32.76
C PRO A 39 -68.10 10.35 33.39
N THR A 40 -68.64 9.22 32.88
CA THR A 40 -68.36 7.90 33.38
C THR A 40 -66.86 7.55 33.33
N GLY A 41 -66.32 7.05 34.45
CA GLY A 41 -64.88 6.72 34.60
C GLY A 41 -64.10 7.84 35.30
N TRP A 42 -64.56 9.03 35.34
CA TRP A 42 -63.90 10.13 36.04
C TRP A 42 -64.39 10.25 37.49
N ALA A 43 -63.48 10.52 38.42
CA ALA A 43 -63.82 10.74 39.80
C ALA A 43 -62.86 11.80 40.41
N VAL A 44 -63.44 12.64 41.26
CA VAL A 44 -62.74 13.67 42.06
C VAL A 44 -62.79 13.28 43.52
N THR A 45 -61.66 13.35 44.19
CA THR A 45 -61.61 13.14 45.64
C THR A 45 -61.11 14.42 46.32
N ILE A 46 -61.86 14.92 47.26
CA ILE A 46 -61.54 16.09 48.07
C ILE A 46 -61.67 15.67 49.56
N PRO A 47 -60.57 15.29 50.22
CA PRO A 47 -60.58 14.79 51.58
C PRO A 47 -60.83 15.89 52.61
N ASP A 48 -60.40 17.10 52.30
CA ASP A 48 -60.34 18.19 53.23
C ASP A 48 -61.57 19.13 53.10
N ARG A 49 -61.83 19.90 54.16
CA ARG A 49 -62.88 20.94 54.20
C ARG A 49 -62.43 22.11 53.33
N LEU A 50 -63.40 22.67 52.54
CA LEU A 50 -63.17 23.87 51.71
C LEU A 50 -62.96 25.08 52.69
N GLU A 51 -61.81 25.72 52.56
CA GLU A 51 -61.53 27.00 53.30
C GLU A 51 -61.98 28.14 52.38
N THR A 52 -63.02 28.87 52.84
CA THR A 52 -63.53 29.98 52.07
C THR A 52 -63.14 31.32 52.74
N GLN A 53 -62.72 32.30 51.89
CA GLN A 53 -62.49 33.68 52.18
C GLN A 53 -63.45 34.53 51.37
N TRP A 54 -63.53 35.83 51.59
CA TRP A 54 -64.46 36.72 50.92
C TRP A 54 -64.32 36.70 49.39
N GLU A 55 -63.08 36.59 48.89
CA GLU A 55 -62.71 36.69 47.52
C GLU A 55 -62.13 35.40 46.97
N SER A 56 -61.97 34.32 47.73
CA SER A 56 -61.32 33.06 47.28
C SER A 56 -61.79 31.84 48.09
N ALA A 57 -61.60 30.67 47.47
CA ALA A 57 -61.75 29.37 48.17
C ALA A 57 -60.51 28.55 47.99
N LYS A 58 -60.10 27.82 49.04
CA LYS A 58 -58.89 26.96 49.01
C LYS A 58 -59.28 25.54 49.39
N LEU A 59 -58.79 24.64 48.57
CA LEU A 59 -58.86 23.19 48.77
C LEU A 59 -57.44 22.71 49.09
N PRO A 60 -57.15 22.26 50.31
CA PRO A 60 -55.82 21.80 50.72
C PRO A 60 -55.35 20.66 49.89
N HIS A 61 -56.17 19.63 49.62
CA HIS A 61 -55.89 18.48 48.80
C HIS A 61 -57.00 18.21 47.83
N PHE A 62 -56.60 17.87 46.57
CA PHE A 62 -57.50 17.55 45.48
C PHE A 62 -56.87 16.37 44.66
N ALA A 63 -57.65 15.37 44.27
CA ALA A 63 -57.24 14.33 43.36
C ALA A 63 -58.31 14.12 42.29
N LEU A 64 -57.86 14.08 41.05
CA LEU A 64 -58.61 13.70 39.86
C LEU A 64 -58.18 12.31 39.41
N SER A 65 -59.10 11.36 39.29
CA SER A 65 -58.81 10.02 38.85
C SER A 65 -59.65 9.63 37.68
N TYR A 66 -59.09 8.73 36.85
CA TYR A 66 -59.79 8.05 35.74
C TYR A 66 -59.66 6.56 35.93
N GLN A 67 -60.83 5.82 35.90
CA GLN A 67 -60.88 4.38 36.10
C GLN A 67 -60.05 3.90 37.32
N ASN A 68 -60.16 4.57 38.42
CA ASN A 68 -59.44 4.37 39.70
C ASN A 68 -57.91 4.65 39.65
N CYS A 69 -57.37 5.20 38.55
CA CYS A 69 -56.00 5.70 38.50
C CYS A 69 -55.97 7.16 38.85
N ALA A 70 -55.23 7.57 39.87
CA ALA A 70 -55.12 8.96 40.29
C ALA A 70 -54.23 9.73 39.25
N LEU A 71 -54.84 10.31 38.24
CA LEU A 71 -54.20 11.02 37.13
C LEU A 71 -53.49 12.27 37.61
N LEU A 72 -54.18 13.08 38.43
CA LEU A 72 -53.68 14.34 38.93
C LEU A 72 -53.95 14.43 40.45
N THR A 73 -52.95 14.65 41.22
CA THR A 73 -53.10 15.04 42.66
C THR A 73 -52.53 16.42 42.84
N ALA A 74 -53.23 17.24 43.58
CA ALA A 74 -52.83 18.63 43.78
C ALA A 74 -53.00 19.07 45.25
N ASP A 75 -52.03 19.86 45.71
CA ASP A 75 -51.98 20.44 46.99
C ASP A 75 -52.26 21.98 46.92
N ASN A 76 -53.06 22.47 47.83
CA ASN A 76 -53.41 23.90 47.94
C ASN A 76 -54.00 24.52 46.66
N LEU A 77 -55.06 23.89 46.14
CA LEU A 77 -55.85 24.47 45.03
C LEU A 77 -56.60 25.72 45.62
N THR A 78 -56.28 26.87 45.00
CA THR A 78 -56.99 28.11 45.37
C THR A 78 -57.75 28.62 44.16
N VAL A 79 -59.05 28.88 44.33
CA VAL A 79 -59.92 29.50 43.32
C VAL A 79 -60.20 30.90 43.76
N GLN A 80 -59.84 31.87 42.97
CA GLN A 80 -60.08 33.34 43.25
C GLN A 80 -61.10 33.85 42.24
N TRP A 81 -62.15 34.56 42.79
CA TRP A 81 -63.22 35.13 41.95
C TRP A 81 -63.24 36.67 41.97
N ALA A 82 -62.35 37.28 42.73
CA ALA A 82 -62.04 38.68 42.58
C ALA A 82 -61.14 38.94 41.41
N GLU A 83 -61.22 40.05 40.74
CA GLU A 83 -60.31 40.35 39.63
C GLU A 83 -58.83 40.46 40.08
N PRO A 84 -57.93 39.76 39.47
CA PRO A 84 -58.13 38.78 38.35
C PRO A 84 -58.68 37.43 38.84
N VAL A 85 -59.74 36.93 38.17
CA VAL A 85 -60.28 35.58 38.43
C VAL A 85 -59.23 34.55 38.15
N GLY A 86 -59.04 33.56 39.02
CA GLY A 86 -58.00 32.67 38.81
C GLY A 86 -58.03 31.38 39.63
N ILE A 87 -57.28 30.37 39.13
CA ILE A 87 -57.03 29.07 39.76
C ILE A 87 -55.54 28.93 39.97
N SER A 88 -55.12 28.67 41.21
CA SER A 88 -53.72 28.43 41.52
C SER A 88 -53.53 27.13 42.28
N LEU A 89 -52.52 26.36 41.90
CA LEU A 89 -52.09 25.16 42.54
C LEU A 89 -50.64 25.32 43.02
N GLN A 90 -50.42 25.06 44.33
CA GLN A 90 -49.05 25.15 44.82
C GLN A 90 -48.21 23.97 44.39
N LYS A 91 -48.78 22.76 44.37
CA LYS A 91 -48.13 21.56 43.92
C LYS A 91 -49.16 20.69 43.21
N ALA A 92 -48.75 20.18 42.06
CA ALA A 92 -49.51 19.22 41.27
C ALA A 92 -48.61 18.03 40.92
N MET A 93 -49.14 16.81 41.03
CA MET A 93 -48.45 15.57 40.65
C MET A 93 -49.27 14.85 39.59
N LEU A 94 -48.68 14.61 38.44
CA LEU A 94 -49.33 13.96 37.29
C LEU A 94 -48.72 12.57 37.08
N ASP A 95 -49.57 11.50 37.13
CA ASP A 95 -49.08 10.13 36.93
C ASP A 95 -49.15 9.74 35.46
N TYR A 96 -47.97 9.52 34.87
CA TYR A 96 -47.85 9.21 33.46
C TYR A 96 -48.55 7.90 33.10
N ARG A 97 -48.60 6.90 34.00
CA ARG A 97 -49.26 5.62 33.76
C ARG A 97 -50.78 5.78 33.55
N CYS A 98 -51.39 6.75 34.23
CA CYS A 98 -52.79 7.00 34.10
C CYS A 98 -53.17 7.69 32.78
N ILE A 99 -52.20 8.39 32.15
CA ILE A 99 -52.44 9.03 30.85
C ILE A 99 -52.66 7.98 29.76
N SER A 100 -51.98 6.84 29.86
CA SER A 100 -52.17 5.76 28.88
C SER A 100 -53.55 5.06 28.92
N GLN A 101 -54.28 5.28 30.03
CA GLN A 101 -55.65 4.73 30.27
C GLN A 101 -56.74 5.70 29.80
N LEU A 102 -56.39 6.93 29.46
CA LEU A 102 -57.36 7.90 28.93
C LEU A 102 -57.95 7.38 27.62
N PRO A 103 -59.29 7.57 27.44
CA PRO A 103 -59.92 7.15 26.21
C PRO A 103 -59.25 7.84 25.00
N LYS A 104 -58.82 7.08 24.01
CA LYS A 104 -58.43 7.63 22.73
C LYS A 104 -59.69 8.13 22.07
N THR A 105 -59.86 9.43 21.93
CA THR A 105 -60.93 10.03 21.19
C THR A 105 -60.80 9.59 19.74
N GLU A 106 -61.61 8.67 19.22
CA GLU A 106 -61.79 8.48 17.81
C GLU A 106 -62.39 9.82 17.30
N GLN A 107 -61.52 10.64 16.67
CA GLN A 107 -61.99 11.80 15.96
C GLN A 107 -62.83 11.29 14.78
N GLN A 108 -64.15 11.23 14.93
CA GLN A 108 -65.04 11.45 13.84
C GLN A 108 -64.80 12.88 13.38
N ALA A 109 -64.19 13.02 12.19
CA ALA A 109 -63.98 14.29 11.54
C ALA A 109 -65.36 14.87 11.19
N ASP A 110 -65.98 15.60 12.14
CA ASP A 110 -67.05 16.51 11.83
C ASP A 110 -66.45 17.64 10.95
N GLU A 111 -66.94 17.78 9.76
CA GLU A 111 -66.57 18.81 8.76
C GLU A 111 -66.83 20.26 9.27
N ASN A 112 -67.30 20.43 10.45
CA ASN A 112 -67.43 21.74 11.09
C ASN A 112 -66.09 22.08 11.73
N SER A 113 -65.15 22.68 10.95
CA SER A 113 -63.98 23.33 11.46
C SER A 113 -64.41 24.43 12.45
N GLU A 114 -64.23 24.17 13.75
CA GLU A 114 -64.44 25.23 14.76
C GLU A 114 -63.38 26.30 14.53
N ASN A 115 -63.83 27.54 14.31
CA ASN A 115 -62.94 28.65 14.15
C ASN A 115 -62.18 28.91 15.45
N LEU A 116 -60.88 29.19 15.34
CA LEU A 116 -59.96 29.41 16.46
C LEU A 116 -60.50 30.59 17.36
N THR A 117 -61.06 31.61 16.73
CA THR A 117 -61.69 32.76 17.39
C THR A 117 -62.88 32.32 18.23
N ASN A 118 -63.68 31.35 17.79
CA ASN A 118 -64.82 30.83 18.55
C ASN A 118 -64.33 30.01 19.76
N LEU A 119 -63.29 29.18 19.58
CA LEU A 119 -62.69 28.40 20.70
C LEU A 119 -62.15 29.30 21.80
N LEU A 120 -61.47 30.39 21.48
CA LEU A 120 -61.01 31.36 22.44
C LEU A 120 -62.15 32.11 23.16
N GLY A 121 -63.28 32.29 22.49
CA GLY A 121 -64.48 32.93 23.04
C GLY A 121 -65.13 32.08 24.16
N VAL A 122 -64.98 30.77 24.13
CA VAL A 122 -65.51 29.82 25.12
C VAL A 122 -64.70 29.80 26.42
N ILE A 123 -63.39 30.07 26.36
CA ILE A 123 -62.50 30.10 27.51
C ILE A 123 -62.79 31.38 28.32
N PRO A 124 -63.13 31.29 29.62
CA PRO A 124 -63.34 32.46 30.46
C PRO A 124 -62.02 33.22 30.69
N ASP A 125 -62.14 34.53 30.89
CA ASP A 125 -61.04 35.37 31.29
C ASP A 125 -60.59 34.99 32.73
N GLY A 126 -59.30 34.84 32.87
CA GLY A 126 -58.70 34.44 34.18
C GLY A 126 -57.28 33.92 34.06
N ILE A 127 -56.77 33.53 35.25
CA ILE A 127 -55.39 33.02 35.37
C ILE A 127 -55.42 31.59 35.96
N VAL A 128 -54.74 30.65 35.32
CA VAL A 128 -54.47 29.31 35.86
C VAL A 128 -52.97 29.22 36.13
N ALA A 129 -52.57 29.00 37.37
CA ALA A 129 -51.18 28.92 37.78
C ALA A 129 -50.91 27.63 38.56
N ILE A 130 -49.85 26.91 38.17
CA ILE A 130 -49.32 25.75 38.86
C ILE A 130 -47.88 26.09 39.24
N LYS A 131 -47.58 26.23 40.55
CA LYS A 131 -46.21 26.60 40.96
C LYS A 131 -45.21 25.49 40.88
N ALA A 132 -45.64 24.21 41.07
CA ALA A 132 -44.78 23.04 40.99
C ALA A 132 -45.57 21.85 40.44
N LEU A 133 -45.40 21.53 39.17
CA LEU A 133 -45.91 20.32 38.56
C LEU A 133 -44.80 19.24 38.59
N HIS A 134 -45.12 18.09 39.14
CA HIS A 134 -44.25 16.92 39.20
C HIS A 134 -44.86 15.80 38.35
N TRP A 135 -44.01 15.11 37.60
CA TRP A 135 -44.37 13.89 36.90
C TRP A 135 -44.01 12.66 37.72
N LEU A 136 -44.95 11.71 37.79
CA LEU A 136 -44.75 10.43 38.49
C LEU A 136 -44.76 9.27 37.48
N ASN A 137 -44.05 8.21 37.81
CA ASN A 137 -44.07 6.93 37.05
C ASN A 137 -43.78 7.07 35.55
N LEU A 138 -42.72 7.80 35.21
CA LEU A 138 -42.23 7.94 33.83
C LEU A 138 -41.80 6.58 33.26
N PRO A 139 -42.03 6.25 31.95
CA PRO A 139 -41.62 5.00 31.30
C PRO A 139 -40.11 4.81 31.33
N THR A 140 -39.68 3.57 31.57
CA THR A 140 -38.25 3.22 31.54
C THR A 140 -37.60 3.29 30.16
N GLU A 141 -38.40 3.25 29.11
CA GLU A 141 -37.98 3.36 27.71
C GLU A 141 -37.80 4.80 27.22
N MET A 142 -38.13 5.77 28.06
CA MET A 142 -37.99 7.20 27.74
C MET A 142 -36.50 7.62 27.63
N PRO A 143 -36.11 8.42 26.63
CA PRO A 143 -34.75 8.92 26.54
C PRO A 143 -34.28 9.59 27.83
N GLU A 144 -33.06 9.28 28.26
CA GLU A 144 -32.51 9.74 29.57
C GLU A 144 -32.60 11.24 29.76
N ARG A 145 -32.29 12.05 28.76
CA ARG A 145 -32.41 13.51 28.79
C ARG A 145 -33.84 13.98 29.05
N LEU A 146 -34.84 13.35 28.45
CA LEU A 146 -36.23 13.69 28.65
C LEU A 146 -36.71 13.26 30.05
N THR A 147 -36.27 12.11 30.54
CA THR A 147 -36.54 11.65 31.88
C THR A 147 -35.98 12.60 32.94
N GLN A 148 -34.72 13.05 32.75
CA GLN A 148 -34.10 14.05 33.64
C GLN A 148 -34.84 15.40 33.64
N LEU A 149 -35.32 15.84 32.46
CA LEU A 149 -36.10 17.06 32.33
C LEU A 149 -37.42 16.97 33.12
N LEU A 150 -38.22 15.93 32.87
CA LEU A 150 -39.52 15.71 33.47
C LEU A 150 -39.44 15.38 34.98
N ALA A 151 -38.30 14.92 35.48
CA ALA A 151 -38.08 14.71 36.90
C ALA A 151 -37.97 16.02 37.73
N THR A 152 -37.71 17.15 37.06
CA THR A 152 -37.68 18.45 37.73
C THR A 152 -39.05 19.11 37.76
N PRO A 153 -39.45 19.81 38.87
CA PRO A 153 -40.74 20.47 38.97
C PRO A 153 -40.85 21.61 37.92
N SER A 154 -42.04 21.73 37.33
CA SER A 154 -42.39 22.78 36.37
C SER A 154 -43.33 23.80 36.96
N GLU A 155 -43.05 25.07 36.79
CA GLU A 155 -43.98 26.16 37.05
C GLU A 155 -44.77 26.48 35.76
N ILE A 156 -46.09 26.49 35.80
CA ILE A 156 -46.95 26.75 34.66
C ILE A 156 -47.93 27.84 35.00
N GLN A 157 -48.07 28.81 34.11
CA GLN A 157 -49.12 29.82 34.19
C GLN A 157 -49.79 30.03 32.84
N LEU A 158 -51.10 30.04 32.84
CA LEU A 158 -51.94 30.43 31.70
C LEU A 158 -52.78 31.59 32.12
N ALA A 159 -52.83 32.63 31.35
CA ALA A 159 -53.69 33.78 31.60
C ALA A 159 -54.43 34.20 30.33
N LYS A 160 -55.71 34.36 30.46
CA LYS A 160 -56.55 34.89 29.35
C LYS A 160 -57.18 36.19 29.80
N ASN A 161 -57.08 37.19 28.92
CA ASN A 161 -57.71 38.50 29.09
C ASN A 161 -58.30 38.90 27.74
N GLN A 162 -59.64 38.93 27.65
CA GLN A 162 -60.37 39.20 26.41
C GLN A 162 -59.96 38.27 25.24
N GLN A 163 -59.27 38.81 24.20
CA GLN A 163 -58.79 38.05 23.07
C GLN A 163 -57.32 37.64 23.17
N LYS A 164 -56.71 37.89 24.35
CA LYS A 164 -55.30 37.58 24.54
C LYS A 164 -55.13 36.43 25.52
N LEU A 165 -54.46 35.36 25.06
CA LEU A 165 -54.02 34.21 25.87
C LEU A 165 -52.52 34.26 26.02
N THR A 166 -52.04 34.20 27.24
CA THR A 166 -50.60 34.09 27.53
C THR A 166 -50.29 32.84 28.38
N GLY A 167 -49.21 32.18 28.04
CA GLY A 167 -48.78 31.02 28.81
C GLY A 167 -47.28 31.04 29.06
N TYR A 168 -46.87 30.60 30.23
CA TYR A 168 -45.46 30.28 30.44
C TYR A 168 -45.29 28.98 31.23
N LEU A 169 -44.18 28.33 30.94
CA LEU A 169 -43.67 27.17 31.66
C LEU A 169 -42.22 27.45 32.04
N LYS A 170 -41.86 27.21 33.28
CA LYS A 170 -40.50 27.37 33.76
C LYS A 170 -40.05 26.15 34.54
N GLN A 171 -38.92 25.64 34.17
CA GLN A 171 -38.20 24.57 34.86
C GLN A 171 -36.74 24.98 35.05
N LYS A 172 -35.95 24.16 35.76
CA LYS A 172 -34.53 24.45 35.97
C LYS A 172 -33.76 24.63 34.64
N ALA A 173 -34.04 23.78 33.65
CA ALA A 173 -33.35 23.77 32.36
C ALA A 173 -34.17 24.29 31.20
N VAL A 174 -35.48 24.46 31.34
CA VAL A 174 -36.40 24.89 30.27
C VAL A 174 -37.24 26.05 30.72
N SER A 175 -37.39 27.05 29.85
CA SER A 175 -38.45 28.05 29.96
C SER A 175 -39.17 28.16 28.60
N PHE A 176 -40.50 28.19 28.66
CA PHE A 176 -41.37 28.43 27.53
C PHE A 176 -42.31 29.57 27.88
N SER A 177 -42.45 30.51 26.94
CA SER A 177 -43.48 31.55 27.02
C SER A 177 -44.18 31.64 25.66
N ALA A 178 -45.51 31.79 25.73
CA ALA A 178 -46.31 31.94 24.52
C ALA A 178 -47.36 33.04 24.73
N GLU A 179 -47.63 33.78 23.70
CA GLU A 179 -48.67 34.77 23.63
C GLU A 179 -49.48 34.53 22.36
N PHE A 180 -50.79 34.50 22.52
CA PHE A 180 -51.70 34.36 21.43
C PHE A 180 -52.70 35.53 21.54
N ALA A 181 -52.77 36.36 20.49
CA ALA A 181 -53.65 37.50 20.47
C ALA A 181 -54.28 37.62 19.09
N GLU A 182 -55.61 37.68 19.01
CA GLU A 182 -56.38 37.62 17.75
C GLU A 182 -55.97 36.32 16.95
N LEU A 183 -55.22 36.44 15.87
CA LEU A 183 -54.69 35.33 15.09
C LEU A 183 -53.15 35.24 15.15
N ASN A 184 -52.51 36.07 15.95
CA ASN A 184 -51.08 36.15 16.09
C ASN A 184 -50.63 35.33 17.29
N PHE A 185 -49.65 34.44 17.01
CA PHE A 185 -48.96 33.61 17.99
C PHE A 185 -47.50 34.04 18.10
N ASN A 186 -47.03 34.28 19.33
CA ASN A 186 -45.64 34.50 19.63
C ASN A 186 -45.21 33.52 20.72
N GLY A 187 -44.16 32.76 20.47
CA GLY A 187 -43.64 31.76 21.37
C GLY A 187 -42.15 31.83 21.51
N VAL A 188 -41.64 31.67 22.72
CA VAL A 188 -40.21 31.59 23.04
C VAL A 188 -39.95 30.36 23.88
N VAL A 189 -38.99 29.53 23.46
CA VAL A 189 -38.50 28.36 24.20
C VAL A 189 -37.02 28.53 24.43
N ASN A 190 -36.60 28.44 25.68
CA ASN A 190 -35.17 28.36 26.04
C ASN A 190 -34.93 27.03 26.74
N TYR A 191 -33.92 26.30 26.31
CA TYR A 191 -33.47 25.06 26.90
C TYR A 191 -31.98 25.13 27.15
N GLN A 192 -31.59 25.01 28.41
CA GLN A 192 -30.19 25.09 28.85
C GLN A 192 -29.91 23.98 29.86
N PRO A 193 -29.57 22.78 29.44
CA PRO A 193 -29.29 21.65 30.32
C PRO A 193 -27.96 21.79 31.08
N SER A 194 -27.01 22.55 30.52
CA SER A 194 -25.70 22.84 31.11
C SER A 194 -25.24 24.25 30.74
N ASP A 195 -24.13 24.70 31.33
CA ASP A 195 -23.58 26.03 31.02
C ASP A 195 -23.06 26.11 29.56
N ASP A 196 -22.63 24.96 29.00
CA ASP A 196 -22.03 24.84 27.65
C ASP A 196 -23.06 24.46 26.59
N GLU A 197 -24.31 24.13 26.97
CA GLU A 197 -25.35 23.72 26.03
C GLU A 197 -26.55 24.65 26.15
N LYS A 198 -26.87 25.37 25.07
CA LYS A 198 -27.99 26.35 25.06
C LYS A 198 -28.76 26.26 23.76
N HIS A 199 -30.07 26.29 23.88
CA HIS A 199 -31.03 26.31 22.80
C HIS A 199 -32.08 27.39 23.02
N GLN A 200 -32.32 28.21 22.03
CA GLN A 200 -33.34 29.25 22.04
C GLN A 200 -34.17 29.19 20.75
N LEU A 201 -35.47 29.02 20.91
CA LEU A 201 -36.42 29.01 19.81
C LEU A 201 -37.40 30.19 20.00
N ASN A 202 -37.48 31.03 18.98
CA ASN A 202 -38.46 32.10 18.89
C ASN A 202 -39.38 31.81 17.70
N LEU A 203 -40.68 31.82 17.93
CA LEU A 203 -41.70 31.53 16.94
C LEU A 203 -42.74 32.66 16.89
N GLU A 204 -42.86 33.31 15.75
CA GLU A 204 -43.89 34.30 15.45
C GLU A 204 -44.75 33.75 14.31
N ALA A 205 -46.06 33.67 14.50
CA ALA A 205 -46.96 33.15 13.43
C ALA A 205 -48.25 33.93 13.38
N THR A 206 -48.76 34.17 12.16
CA THR A 206 -50.15 34.62 11.96
C THR A 206 -50.96 33.43 11.49
N LEU A 207 -51.83 32.93 12.35
CA LEU A 207 -52.59 31.72 12.09
C LEU A 207 -53.75 32.02 11.11
N SER A 208 -54.25 30.97 10.46
CA SER A 208 -55.53 31.00 9.78
C SER A 208 -56.63 30.80 10.79
N ASP A 209 -57.85 31.33 10.54
CA ASP A 209 -59.00 31.09 11.44
C ASP A 209 -59.42 29.60 11.48
N ASN A 210 -59.00 28.84 10.52
CA ASN A 210 -59.12 27.37 10.50
C ASN A 210 -57.87 26.71 11.11
N LEU A 211 -58.05 25.99 12.21
CA LEU A 211 -56.99 25.25 12.92
C LEU A 211 -56.27 24.15 12.08
N THR A 212 -56.94 23.70 11.04
CA THR A 212 -56.36 22.66 10.15
C THR A 212 -55.43 23.22 9.05
N SER A 213 -55.39 24.54 8.92
CA SER A 213 -54.59 25.25 7.91
C SER A 213 -53.23 25.67 8.47
N LEU A 214 -52.22 25.72 7.62
CA LEU A 214 -50.92 26.28 8.01
C LEU A 214 -51.02 27.79 8.27
N PRO A 215 -50.12 28.33 9.12
CA PRO A 215 -50.05 29.77 9.35
C PRO A 215 -49.84 30.54 8.02
N LYS A 216 -50.55 31.67 7.86
CA LYS A 216 -50.35 32.57 6.70
C LYS A 216 -48.95 33.17 6.67
N ASN A 217 -48.44 33.51 7.87
CA ASN A 217 -47.07 33.96 8.06
C ASN A 217 -46.44 33.15 9.18
N LEU A 218 -45.18 32.78 9.01
CA LEU A 218 -44.37 32.18 10.03
C LEU A 218 -42.99 32.80 10.02
N LYS A 219 -42.43 33.01 11.24
CA LYS A 219 -41.05 33.36 11.43
C LYS A 219 -40.53 32.56 12.64
N LEU A 220 -39.69 31.59 12.38
CA LEU A 220 -39.07 30.76 13.38
C LEU A 220 -37.57 31.06 13.39
N ASN A 221 -37.04 31.38 14.57
CA ASN A 221 -35.62 31.56 14.80
C ASN A 221 -35.19 30.57 15.88
N TYR A 222 -34.20 29.76 15.56
CA TYR A 222 -33.61 28.81 16.50
C TYR A 222 -32.11 29.03 16.58
N ASP A 223 -31.65 29.41 17.77
CA ASP A 223 -30.23 29.61 18.07
C ASP A 223 -29.75 28.48 18.99
N TRP A 224 -28.58 27.91 18.72
CA TRP A 224 -28.03 26.85 19.52
C TRP A 224 -26.56 27.08 19.82
N THR A 225 -26.12 26.57 20.97
CA THR A 225 -24.73 26.39 21.40
C THR A 225 -24.59 24.97 21.90
N LEU A 226 -23.63 24.23 21.38
CA LEU A 226 -23.38 22.82 21.68
C LEU A 226 -21.94 22.65 22.16
N PRO A 227 -21.68 21.82 23.17
CA PRO A 227 -20.33 21.53 23.65
C PRO A 227 -19.54 20.69 22.61
N GLU A 228 -18.22 20.87 22.57
CA GLU A 228 -17.31 20.15 21.72
C GLU A 228 -17.44 18.62 21.90
N ALA A 229 -17.75 18.16 23.11
CA ALA A 229 -17.96 16.75 23.39
C ALA A 229 -19.13 16.10 22.62
N LEU A 230 -20.15 16.90 22.24
CA LEU A 230 -21.29 16.45 21.43
C LEU A 230 -21.04 16.60 19.94
N ILE A 231 -20.45 17.70 19.51
CA ILE A 231 -20.15 17.99 18.11
C ILE A 231 -18.73 18.57 18.03
N PRO A 232 -17.76 17.80 17.54
CA PRO A 232 -16.39 18.27 17.44
C PRO A 232 -16.20 19.31 16.32
N GLU A 233 -17.15 19.42 15.38
CA GLU A 233 -17.09 20.36 14.27
C GLU A 233 -17.40 21.78 14.73
N GLN A 234 -16.40 22.66 14.75
CA GLN A 234 -16.49 24.03 15.27
C GLN A 234 -17.61 24.84 14.60
N ALA A 235 -17.82 24.62 13.31
CA ALA A 235 -18.87 25.33 12.55
C ALA A 235 -20.29 25.02 13.02
N LEU A 236 -20.52 23.86 13.64
CA LEU A 236 -21.81 23.38 14.13
C LEU A 236 -22.02 23.63 15.62
N GLN A 237 -20.96 24.02 16.38
CA GLN A 237 -21.05 24.23 17.82
C GLN A 237 -21.96 25.40 18.15
N GLN A 238 -22.01 26.45 17.34
CA GLN A 238 -22.90 27.60 17.54
C GLN A 238 -23.53 27.98 16.19
N GLY A 239 -24.83 28.02 16.13
CA GLY A 239 -25.53 28.34 14.92
C GLY A 239 -26.89 28.91 15.11
N LYS A 240 -27.44 29.39 14.01
CA LYS A 240 -28.77 29.94 13.91
C LYS A 240 -29.50 29.32 12.73
N LEU A 241 -30.73 28.87 12.95
CA LEU A 241 -31.68 28.47 11.92
C LEU A 241 -32.82 29.50 11.90
N THR A 242 -33.14 30.03 10.75
CA THR A 242 -34.32 30.86 10.49
C THR A 242 -35.19 30.20 9.45
N LEU A 243 -36.43 29.98 9.76
CA LEU A 243 -37.48 29.54 8.84
C LEU A 243 -38.54 30.60 8.80
N ASN A 244 -38.79 31.15 7.62
CA ASN A 244 -39.84 32.11 7.44
C ASN A 244 -40.63 31.77 6.18
N TRP A 245 -41.93 32.12 6.22
CA TRP A 245 -42.80 32.13 5.02
C TRP A 245 -43.93 33.16 5.16
N GLN A 246 -44.45 33.52 4.02
CA GLN A 246 -45.59 34.39 3.87
C GLN A 246 -46.49 33.90 2.72
N GLU A 247 -47.83 33.97 2.95
CA GLU A 247 -48.81 33.68 1.92
C GLU A 247 -48.76 34.78 0.84
N ASN A 248 -48.69 34.37 -0.46
CA ASN A 248 -48.74 35.29 -1.56
C ASN A 248 -50.17 35.48 -2.13
N GLU A 249 -50.31 36.31 -3.15
CA GLU A 249 -51.60 36.60 -3.79
C GLU A 249 -52.31 35.37 -4.36
N HIS A 250 -51.59 34.29 -4.68
CA HIS A 250 -52.09 33.02 -5.19
C HIS A 250 -52.38 32.00 -4.09
N GLN A 251 -52.38 32.41 -2.83
CA GLN A 251 -52.53 31.56 -1.64
C GLN A 251 -51.42 30.51 -1.49
N HIS A 252 -50.26 30.70 -2.13
CA HIS A 252 -49.06 29.86 -1.90
C HIS A 252 -48.17 30.45 -0.82
N LEU A 253 -47.53 29.61 -0.03
CA LEU A 253 -46.54 30.06 0.98
C LEU A 253 -45.18 30.17 0.32
N LYS A 254 -44.64 31.36 0.25
CA LYS A 254 -43.26 31.61 -0.20
C LYS A 254 -42.39 31.88 1.00
N GLY A 255 -41.34 31.13 1.15
CA GLY A 255 -40.51 31.18 2.34
C GLY A 255 -39.05 30.93 2.08
N ASN A 256 -38.30 30.94 3.16
CA ASN A 256 -36.89 30.66 3.16
C ASN A 256 -36.47 29.92 4.44
N LEU A 257 -35.73 28.85 4.29
CA LEU A 257 -35.00 28.16 5.37
C LEU A 257 -33.53 28.55 5.28
N HIS A 258 -33.05 29.27 6.29
CA HIS A 258 -31.64 29.70 6.38
C HIS A 258 -30.99 29.15 7.62
N ILE A 259 -29.82 28.50 7.47
CA ILE A 259 -29.01 27.99 8.56
C ILE A 259 -27.62 28.60 8.43
N GLN A 260 -27.10 29.16 9.51
CA GLN A 260 -25.82 29.85 9.53
C GLN A 260 -25.04 29.50 10.80
N SER A 261 -23.74 29.26 10.67
CA SER A 261 -22.83 29.18 11.80
C SER A 261 -22.60 30.55 12.39
N GLN A 262 -22.63 30.66 13.74
CA GLN A 262 -22.31 31.94 14.42
C GLN A 262 -20.80 32.08 14.63
N THR A 263 -20.07 30.97 14.76
CA THR A 263 -18.61 30.96 14.90
C THR A 263 -17.89 31.26 13.59
N LEU A 264 -18.47 30.80 12.49
CA LEU A 264 -17.92 30.94 11.13
C LEU A 264 -19.05 31.42 10.18
N PRO A 265 -19.33 32.74 10.12
CA PRO A 265 -20.50 33.29 9.40
C PRO A 265 -20.59 32.97 7.92
N GLU A 266 -19.48 32.61 7.27
CA GLU A 266 -19.43 32.13 5.88
C GLU A 266 -20.09 30.76 5.69
N HIS A 267 -20.28 29.99 6.77
CA HIS A 267 -20.93 28.68 6.74
C HIS A 267 -22.44 28.88 6.81
N GLN A 268 -23.06 28.77 5.66
CA GLN A 268 -24.50 29.00 5.54
C GLN A 268 -25.17 28.08 4.53
N LEU A 269 -26.45 27.75 4.83
CA LEU A 269 -27.38 27.05 3.96
C LEU A 269 -28.59 27.95 3.77
N ASN A 270 -29.00 28.15 2.54
CA ASN A 270 -30.13 29.01 2.22
C ASN A 270 -31.03 28.33 1.18
N PHE A 271 -32.24 28.02 1.61
CA PHE A 271 -33.21 27.26 0.82
C PHE A 271 -34.52 28.07 0.68
N PRO A 272 -34.60 29.01 -0.30
CA PRO A 272 -35.85 29.64 -0.63
C PRO A 272 -36.82 28.60 -1.22
N PHE A 273 -38.04 28.53 -0.71
CA PHE A 273 -39.04 27.57 -1.13
C PHE A 273 -40.39 28.19 -1.47
N LEU A 274 -41.11 27.51 -2.33
CA LEU A 274 -42.50 27.75 -2.63
C LEU A 274 -43.33 26.53 -2.25
N PHE A 275 -44.38 26.74 -1.49
CA PHE A 275 -45.34 25.72 -1.11
C PHE A 275 -46.73 26.09 -1.65
N ASP A 276 -47.24 25.22 -2.53
CA ASP A 276 -48.51 25.41 -3.23
C ASP A 276 -49.67 24.54 -2.70
N TYR A 277 -49.54 23.99 -1.48
CA TYR A 277 -50.41 23.00 -0.84
C TYR A 277 -50.47 21.63 -1.52
N GLN A 278 -49.77 21.46 -2.65
CA GLN A 278 -49.60 20.17 -3.32
C GLN A 278 -48.14 19.75 -3.32
N SER A 279 -47.22 20.71 -3.35
CA SER A 279 -45.77 20.45 -3.39
C SER A 279 -44.99 21.55 -2.69
N ILE A 280 -43.77 21.18 -2.25
CA ILE A 280 -42.75 22.13 -1.80
C ILE A 280 -41.65 22.12 -2.87
N GLU A 281 -41.34 23.30 -3.41
CA GLU A 281 -40.35 23.48 -4.45
C GLU A 281 -39.23 24.43 -4.01
N ILE A 282 -37.99 24.02 -4.13
CA ILE A 282 -36.79 24.82 -3.94
C ILE A 282 -36.08 24.91 -5.28
N GLU A 283 -36.07 26.07 -5.90
CA GLU A 283 -35.46 26.27 -7.21
C GLU A 283 -33.99 26.72 -7.15
N GLN A 284 -33.65 27.47 -6.10
CA GLN A 284 -32.37 28.16 -5.98
C GLN A 284 -31.80 28.01 -4.55
N GLY A 285 -31.87 26.81 -3.99
CA GLY A 285 -31.21 26.52 -2.74
C GLY A 285 -29.69 26.65 -2.91
N SER A 286 -29.04 27.28 -1.94
CA SER A 286 -27.60 27.45 -1.93
C SER A 286 -26.99 26.97 -0.60
N MET A 287 -25.79 26.42 -0.65
CA MET A 287 -24.99 26.04 0.49
C MET A 287 -23.55 26.53 0.32
N ASN A 288 -22.97 27.01 1.40
CA ASN A 288 -21.58 27.33 1.51
C ASN A 288 -21.11 26.86 2.89
N TRP A 289 -20.23 25.85 2.92
CA TRP A 289 -19.82 25.21 4.16
C TRP A 289 -18.35 24.82 4.10
N ASP A 290 -17.58 25.20 5.09
CA ASP A 290 -16.22 24.70 5.24
C ASP A 290 -16.26 23.41 6.07
N MET A 291 -15.75 22.34 5.50
CA MET A 291 -15.71 21.01 6.10
C MET A 291 -14.42 20.80 6.93
N GLY A 292 -13.64 21.85 7.16
CA GLY A 292 -12.32 21.75 7.77
C GLY A 292 -11.21 21.36 6.79
N ASN A 293 -9.94 21.41 7.25
CA ASN A 293 -8.77 21.10 6.42
C ASN A 293 -8.69 21.87 5.09
N ASP A 294 -9.10 23.12 5.07
CA ASP A 294 -9.20 24.00 3.90
C ASP A 294 -10.16 23.48 2.80
N PHE A 295 -11.16 22.66 3.15
CA PHE A 295 -12.13 22.13 2.21
C PHE A 295 -13.46 22.87 2.28
N THR A 296 -13.70 23.80 1.38
CA THR A 296 -14.96 24.54 1.27
C THR A 296 -15.90 23.87 0.27
N LEU A 297 -17.09 23.51 0.70
CA LEU A 297 -18.17 22.95 -0.08
C LEU A 297 -19.18 24.04 -0.43
N ARG A 298 -19.33 24.33 -1.72
CA ARG A 298 -20.40 25.18 -2.24
C ARG A 298 -21.40 24.30 -2.97
N GLY A 299 -22.68 24.55 -2.77
CA GLY A 299 -23.72 23.72 -3.36
C GLY A 299 -24.92 24.52 -3.83
N PHE A 300 -25.61 23.93 -4.81
CA PHE A 300 -26.89 24.42 -5.29
C PHE A 300 -27.89 23.27 -5.27
N LEU A 301 -29.02 23.50 -4.60
CA LEU A 301 -30.10 22.53 -4.46
C LEU A 301 -31.31 22.98 -5.24
N THR A 302 -31.80 22.14 -6.13
CA THR A 302 -33.13 22.26 -6.71
C THR A 302 -33.90 21.01 -6.32
N THR A 303 -35.04 21.17 -5.68
CA THR A 303 -35.85 20.02 -5.27
C THR A 303 -37.34 20.35 -5.36
N LYS A 304 -38.12 19.33 -5.69
CA LYS A 304 -39.57 19.35 -5.61
C LYS A 304 -40.01 18.14 -4.78
N VAL A 305 -40.79 18.41 -3.76
CA VAL A 305 -41.34 17.40 -2.84
C VAL A 305 -42.87 17.46 -2.96
N THR A 306 -43.48 16.35 -3.37
CA THR A 306 -44.92 16.24 -3.57
C THR A 306 -45.41 15.06 -2.71
N PRO A 307 -45.96 15.32 -1.52
CA PRO A 307 -46.65 14.32 -0.74
C PRO A 307 -47.98 13.92 -1.37
N ASN A 308 -48.52 12.79 -0.97
CA ASN A 308 -49.86 12.41 -1.39
C ASN A 308 -50.93 13.39 -0.86
N SER A 309 -50.77 13.78 0.39
CA SER A 309 -51.54 14.85 1.02
C SER A 309 -50.65 15.47 2.13
N PHE A 310 -50.97 16.74 2.51
CA PHE A 310 -50.36 17.39 3.69
C PHE A 310 -51.05 17.04 5.03
N LYS A 311 -52.07 16.13 5.01
CA LYS A 311 -52.62 15.56 6.25
C LYS A 311 -51.67 14.47 6.78
N ILE A 312 -51.48 14.43 8.10
CA ILE A 312 -50.54 13.52 8.74
C ILE A 312 -50.79 12.05 8.38
N ASP A 313 -52.08 11.67 8.32
CA ASP A 313 -52.45 10.27 8.04
C ASP A 313 -52.25 9.87 6.58
N ASP A 314 -52.32 10.81 5.64
CA ASP A 314 -52.25 10.57 4.20
C ASP A 314 -51.00 11.19 3.56
N PHE A 315 -49.99 11.55 4.35
CA PHE A 315 -48.79 12.22 3.88
C PHE A 315 -47.97 11.39 2.88
N PHE A 316 -47.91 10.11 3.08
CA PHE A 316 -47.22 9.18 2.20
C PHE A 316 -48.15 8.57 1.12
N PRO A 317 -47.62 8.22 -0.07
CA PRO A 317 -46.23 8.34 -0.53
C PRO A 317 -45.84 9.78 -0.87
N VAL A 318 -44.57 10.12 -0.66
CA VAL A 318 -43.98 11.39 -1.03
C VAL A 318 -43.14 11.20 -2.29
N LYS A 319 -43.43 11.91 -3.34
CA LYS A 319 -42.62 11.97 -4.56
C LYS A 319 -41.61 13.11 -4.45
N THR A 320 -40.39 12.85 -4.86
CA THR A 320 -39.33 13.85 -4.82
C THR A 320 -38.55 13.90 -6.13
N ALA A 321 -38.23 15.11 -6.58
CA ALA A 321 -37.25 15.35 -7.62
C ALA A 321 -36.13 16.19 -7.01
N ILE A 322 -34.91 15.70 -7.02
CA ILE A 322 -33.76 16.32 -6.32
C ILE A 322 -32.60 16.47 -7.28
N ARG A 323 -32.09 17.68 -7.41
CA ARG A 323 -30.81 17.95 -8.09
C ARG A 323 -29.92 18.77 -7.16
N LEU A 324 -28.80 18.18 -6.78
CA LEU A 324 -27.79 18.78 -5.92
C LEU A 324 -26.49 18.91 -6.70
N SER A 325 -26.01 20.13 -6.91
CA SER A 325 -24.71 20.42 -7.51
C SER A 325 -23.76 20.85 -6.39
N LEU A 326 -22.69 20.10 -6.20
CA LEU A 326 -21.68 20.36 -5.19
C LEU A 326 -20.39 20.82 -5.86
N LEU A 327 -19.90 21.97 -5.45
CA LEU A 327 -18.61 22.53 -5.82
C LEU A 327 -17.72 22.53 -4.58
N SER A 328 -16.56 21.92 -4.66
CA SER A 328 -15.57 21.97 -3.60
C SER A 328 -14.30 22.64 -4.10
N GLU A 329 -13.69 23.45 -3.27
CA GLU A 329 -12.42 24.11 -3.58
C GLU A 329 -11.56 24.21 -2.32
N ASN A 330 -10.30 23.83 -2.44
CA ASN A 330 -9.30 24.02 -1.41
C ASN A 330 -7.92 24.31 -2.03
N ALA A 331 -6.92 24.56 -1.20
CA ALA A 331 -5.56 24.84 -1.66
C ALA A 331 -4.95 23.70 -2.53
N LYS A 332 -5.44 22.46 -2.40
CA LYS A 332 -4.91 21.28 -3.10
C LYS A 332 -5.79 20.78 -4.26
N GLY A 333 -7.02 21.30 -4.39
CA GLY A 333 -7.89 20.79 -5.43
C GLY A 333 -9.25 21.46 -5.52
N LYS A 334 -10.01 21.02 -6.50
CA LYS A 334 -11.40 21.44 -6.73
C LYS A 334 -12.21 20.32 -7.31
N GLY A 335 -13.49 20.29 -7.00
CA GLY A 335 -14.42 19.28 -7.46
C GLY A 335 -15.77 19.87 -7.87
N ASN A 336 -16.41 19.19 -8.79
CA ASN A 336 -17.80 19.42 -9.16
C ASN A 336 -18.49 18.06 -9.25
N ILE A 337 -19.49 17.86 -8.41
CA ILE A 337 -20.31 16.65 -8.36
C ILE A 337 -21.77 17.05 -8.43
N VAL A 338 -22.50 16.48 -9.37
CA VAL A 338 -23.93 16.64 -9.51
C VAL A 338 -24.61 15.33 -9.14
N LEU A 339 -25.49 15.39 -8.16
CA LEU A 339 -26.38 14.31 -7.77
C LEU A 339 -27.79 14.68 -8.27
N ASN A 340 -28.37 13.82 -9.09
CA ASN A 340 -29.68 14.01 -9.68
C ASN A 340 -30.57 12.80 -9.41
N SER A 341 -31.73 13.02 -8.80
CA SER A 341 -32.78 12.02 -8.61
C SER A 341 -34.08 12.59 -9.13
N PRO A 342 -34.45 12.31 -10.40
CA PRO A 342 -35.61 12.93 -11.03
C PRO A 342 -36.96 12.41 -10.51
N GLU A 343 -36.99 11.18 -10.00
CA GLU A 343 -38.20 10.48 -9.59
C GLU A 343 -37.96 9.66 -8.35
N GLY A 344 -37.92 10.30 -7.21
CA GLY A 344 -37.82 9.62 -5.90
C GLY A 344 -39.19 9.35 -5.30
N GLU A 345 -39.34 8.25 -4.57
CA GLU A 345 -40.59 7.91 -3.86
C GLU A 345 -40.22 7.50 -2.43
N TRP A 346 -40.90 8.12 -1.48
CA TRP A 346 -40.79 7.86 -0.05
C TRP A 346 -42.12 7.31 0.46
N GLN A 347 -42.09 6.12 1.05
CA GLN A 347 -43.21 5.51 1.74
C GLN A 347 -43.04 5.72 3.26
N LYS A 348 -44.04 5.40 4.05
CA LYS A 348 -43.99 5.52 5.52
C LYS A 348 -42.81 4.75 6.14
N GLU A 349 -42.45 3.59 5.60
CA GLU A 349 -41.41 2.72 6.14
C GLU A 349 -40.28 2.42 5.14
N SER A 350 -40.43 2.84 3.88
CA SER A 350 -39.49 2.50 2.81
C SER A 350 -39.24 3.66 1.88
N VAL A 351 -38.20 3.57 1.10
CA VAL A 351 -37.77 4.56 0.12
C VAL A 351 -37.32 3.91 -1.18
N LYS A 352 -37.54 4.61 -2.29
CA LYS A 352 -37.02 4.26 -3.61
C LYS A 352 -36.53 5.51 -4.28
N LEU A 353 -35.23 5.69 -4.39
CA LEU A 353 -34.57 6.88 -4.94
C LEU A 353 -33.59 6.45 -6.03
N PRO A 354 -33.95 6.61 -7.31
CA PRO A 354 -32.98 6.49 -8.40
C PRO A 354 -32.09 7.72 -8.43
N PHE A 355 -30.78 7.52 -8.32
CA PHE A 355 -29.79 8.59 -8.38
C PHE A 355 -28.90 8.49 -9.61
N GLN A 356 -28.44 9.62 -10.07
CA GLN A 356 -27.37 9.74 -11.05
C GLN A 356 -26.31 10.67 -10.47
N ILE A 357 -25.13 10.14 -10.22
CA ILE A 357 -23.98 10.91 -9.74
C ILE A 357 -23.04 11.12 -10.90
N HIS A 358 -22.80 12.38 -11.28
CA HIS A 358 -21.79 12.72 -12.27
C HIS A 358 -20.90 13.82 -11.74
N GLY A 359 -19.66 13.82 -12.20
CA GLY A 359 -18.77 14.91 -11.87
C GLY A 359 -17.30 14.53 -11.96
N ASN A 360 -16.49 15.50 -11.61
CA ASN A 360 -15.07 15.31 -11.48
C ASN A 360 -14.57 16.00 -10.21
N VAL A 361 -13.56 15.38 -9.58
CA VAL A 361 -12.88 15.91 -8.42
C VAL A 361 -11.39 15.87 -8.72
N LYS A 362 -10.73 17.01 -8.71
CA LYS A 362 -9.28 17.11 -8.75
C LYS A 362 -8.77 17.39 -7.35
N GLN A 363 -7.91 16.53 -6.82
CA GLN A 363 -7.28 16.73 -5.52
C GLN A 363 -5.80 16.39 -5.60
N GLY A 364 -4.96 17.38 -5.43
CA GLY A 364 -3.53 17.25 -5.65
C GLY A 364 -3.24 16.80 -7.08
N ASN A 365 -2.62 15.64 -7.19
CA ASN A 365 -2.23 15.04 -8.46
C ASN A 365 -3.31 14.12 -9.08
N TYR A 366 -4.48 13.98 -8.45
CA TYR A 366 -5.53 13.07 -8.91
C TYR A 366 -6.71 13.81 -9.52
N ILE A 367 -7.31 13.18 -10.52
CA ILE A 367 -8.60 13.55 -11.07
C ILE A 367 -9.49 12.32 -11.05
N LEU A 368 -10.58 12.41 -10.31
CA LEU A 368 -11.61 11.41 -10.24
C LEU A 368 -12.79 11.87 -11.11
N TYR A 369 -13.25 11.01 -12.00
CA TYR A 369 -14.45 11.18 -12.81
C TYR A 369 -15.49 10.18 -12.35
N SER A 370 -16.71 10.61 -12.11
CA SER A 370 -17.83 9.76 -11.74
C SER A 370 -18.95 9.86 -12.78
N ALA A 371 -19.48 8.71 -13.17
CA ALA A 371 -20.73 8.57 -13.92
C ALA A 371 -21.44 7.34 -13.35
N VAL A 372 -22.20 7.57 -12.27
CA VAL A 372 -22.70 6.49 -11.44
C VAL A 372 -24.22 6.58 -11.31
N PRO A 373 -24.97 5.92 -12.19
CA PRO A 373 -26.37 5.66 -11.98
C PRO A 373 -26.54 4.58 -10.90
N LEU A 374 -27.36 4.86 -9.90
CA LEU A 374 -27.62 3.96 -8.78
C LEU A 374 -29.07 4.09 -8.31
N ASP A 375 -29.56 3.08 -7.60
CA ASP A 375 -30.89 3.03 -7.02
C ASP A 375 -30.75 2.71 -5.51
N LEU A 376 -31.25 3.63 -4.69
CA LEU A 376 -31.37 3.43 -3.25
C LEU A 376 -32.78 3.01 -2.93
N SER A 377 -32.96 1.82 -2.40
CA SER A 377 -34.29 1.29 -2.14
C SER A 377 -34.32 0.36 -0.91
N GLY A 378 -35.47 0.23 -0.29
CA GLY A 378 -35.68 -0.67 0.84
C GLY A 378 -36.39 0.01 2.01
N TYR A 379 -36.55 -0.75 3.10
CA TYR A 379 -37.01 -0.23 4.37
C TYR A 379 -35.93 0.64 5.02
N TYR A 380 -36.30 1.67 5.79
CA TYR A 380 -35.31 2.57 6.42
C TYR A 380 -34.29 1.85 7.31
N GLN A 381 -34.65 0.70 7.88
CA GLN A 381 -33.75 -0.12 8.68
C GLN A 381 -32.89 -1.08 7.84
N ASP A 382 -33.23 -1.24 6.54
CA ASP A 382 -32.54 -2.16 5.63
C ASP A 382 -32.47 -1.60 4.20
N LEU A 383 -31.75 -0.48 4.09
CA LEU A 383 -31.55 0.19 2.80
C LEU A 383 -30.53 -0.56 1.95
N THR A 384 -30.84 -0.70 0.69
CA THR A 384 -29.95 -1.29 -0.33
C THR A 384 -29.65 -0.26 -1.39
N LEU A 385 -28.35 -0.02 -1.60
CA LEU A 385 -27.82 0.78 -2.71
C LEU A 385 -27.44 -0.16 -3.84
N ARG A 386 -28.03 -0.03 -5.01
CA ARG A 386 -27.77 -0.85 -6.20
C ARG A 386 -27.16 0.01 -7.31
N PHE A 387 -26.00 -0.37 -7.80
CA PHE A 387 -25.37 0.28 -8.94
C PHE A 387 -25.98 -0.26 -10.25
N LEU A 388 -26.46 0.64 -11.08
CA LEU A 388 -27.15 0.31 -12.33
C LEU A 388 -26.15 0.11 -13.49
N PRO A 389 -26.58 -0.41 -14.66
CA PRO A 389 -25.72 -0.53 -15.84
C PRO A 389 -25.05 0.80 -16.20
N LYS A 390 -23.80 0.74 -16.69
CA LYS A 390 -22.92 1.89 -17.01
C LYS A 390 -22.38 2.67 -15.81
N ALA A 391 -22.64 2.25 -14.56
CA ALA A 391 -22.01 2.85 -13.39
C ALA A 391 -20.48 2.67 -13.45
N LEU A 392 -19.76 3.79 -13.46
CA LEU A 392 -18.30 3.83 -13.64
C LEU A 392 -17.68 4.95 -12.82
N ILE A 393 -16.60 4.63 -12.13
CA ILE A 393 -15.65 5.60 -11.58
C ILE A 393 -14.34 5.45 -12.34
N ARG A 394 -13.74 6.57 -12.72
CA ARG A 394 -12.45 6.64 -13.39
C ARG A 394 -11.52 7.57 -12.63
N VAL A 395 -10.27 7.14 -12.42
CA VAL A 395 -9.24 7.92 -11.75
C VAL A 395 -8.03 8.05 -12.67
N THR A 396 -7.48 9.26 -12.76
CA THR A 396 -6.21 9.56 -13.40
C THR A 396 -5.35 10.37 -12.44
N GLY A 397 -4.02 10.28 -12.57
CA GLY A 397 -3.16 11.08 -11.68
C GLY A 397 -1.82 10.44 -11.44
N LYS A 398 -1.11 10.98 -10.45
CA LYS A 398 0.23 10.52 -10.12
C LYS A 398 0.39 10.35 -8.63
N GLU A 399 0.76 9.15 -8.22
CA GLU A 399 1.08 8.82 -6.83
C GLU A 399 2.53 8.39 -6.72
N ARG A 400 3.35 9.17 -6.01
CA ARG A 400 4.74 8.88 -5.68
C ARG A 400 5.54 8.23 -6.84
N PHE A 401 5.42 6.92 -6.97
CA PHE A 401 6.12 6.09 -7.94
C PHE A 401 5.22 5.52 -9.06
N LEU A 402 3.94 5.85 -9.06
CA LEU A 402 2.96 5.30 -9.99
C LEU A 402 2.28 6.43 -10.77
N ASP A 403 2.40 6.42 -12.09
CA ASP A 403 1.67 7.31 -12.99
C ASP A 403 0.42 6.59 -13.49
N ILE A 404 -0.76 7.08 -13.08
CA ILE A 404 -2.06 6.48 -13.35
C ILE A 404 -2.65 7.17 -14.57
N HIS A 405 -2.53 6.55 -15.74
CA HIS A 405 -3.11 7.08 -16.97
C HIS A 405 -4.61 6.84 -17.02
N ASP A 406 -5.06 5.68 -16.53
CA ASP A 406 -6.46 5.28 -16.55
C ASP A 406 -6.72 4.14 -15.55
N LEU A 407 -7.45 4.44 -14.49
CA LEU A 407 -7.91 3.45 -13.52
C LEU A 407 -9.42 3.49 -13.48
N ARG A 408 -10.07 2.40 -13.89
CA ARG A 408 -11.52 2.28 -14.00
C ARG A 408 -12.07 1.29 -13.01
N PHE A 409 -13.16 1.67 -12.37
CA PHE A 409 -13.96 0.81 -11.51
C PHE A 409 -15.38 0.67 -12.07
N PRO A 410 -15.64 -0.38 -12.88
CA PRO A 410 -16.99 -0.71 -13.29
C PRO A 410 -17.81 -1.18 -12.09
N LEU A 411 -18.93 -0.50 -11.79
CA LEU A 411 -19.74 -0.75 -10.60
C LEU A 411 -21.07 -1.44 -10.89
N ALA A 412 -21.41 -1.63 -12.17
CA ALA A 412 -22.68 -2.21 -12.57
C ALA A 412 -23.00 -3.55 -11.89
N GLY A 413 -24.17 -3.64 -11.27
CA GLY A 413 -24.65 -4.84 -10.60
C GLY A 413 -24.17 -5.05 -9.16
N ILE A 414 -23.32 -4.16 -8.65
CA ILE A 414 -22.91 -4.15 -7.24
C ILE A 414 -24.07 -3.66 -6.38
N ARG A 415 -24.23 -4.26 -5.22
CA ARG A 415 -25.17 -3.86 -4.17
C ARG A 415 -24.40 -3.59 -2.90
N VAL A 416 -24.85 -2.58 -2.16
CA VAL A 416 -24.32 -2.24 -0.84
C VAL A 416 -25.48 -2.15 0.14
N ASP A 417 -25.43 -2.90 1.21
CA ASP A 417 -26.39 -2.86 2.31
C ASP A 417 -25.65 -2.82 3.65
N LYS A 418 -26.39 -2.90 4.76
CA LYS A 418 -25.83 -2.93 6.13
C LYS A 418 -24.81 -4.06 6.36
N ASN A 419 -24.85 -5.13 5.57
CA ASN A 419 -23.94 -6.26 5.67
C ASN A 419 -22.64 -6.04 4.87
N GLY A 420 -22.63 -5.06 3.96
CA GLY A 420 -21.46 -4.71 3.16
C GLY A 420 -21.73 -4.76 1.65
N ILE A 421 -20.65 -4.86 0.90
CA ILE A 421 -20.64 -4.86 -0.56
C ILE A 421 -20.89 -6.29 -1.07
N LYS A 422 -21.82 -6.44 -2.00
CA LYS A 422 -22.12 -7.70 -2.68
C LYS A 422 -22.16 -7.49 -4.18
N GLY A 423 -21.39 -8.31 -4.90
CA GLY A 423 -21.34 -8.25 -6.36
C GLY A 423 -19.92 -8.42 -6.91
N ARG A 424 -19.78 -8.25 -8.21
CA ARG A 424 -18.53 -8.40 -8.92
C ARG A 424 -17.76 -7.09 -8.88
N LEU A 425 -16.71 -7.02 -8.03
CA LEU A 425 -15.80 -5.88 -7.98
C LEU A 425 -14.71 -6.04 -9.03
N GLN A 426 -14.51 -5.01 -9.83
CA GLN A 426 -13.53 -4.98 -10.91
C GLN A 426 -12.70 -3.70 -10.87
N ALA A 427 -11.43 -3.81 -11.27
CA ALA A 427 -10.59 -2.67 -11.55
C ALA A 427 -9.78 -2.93 -12.82
N ILE A 428 -9.67 -1.91 -13.67
CA ILE A 428 -8.86 -1.93 -14.89
C ILE A 428 -7.88 -0.79 -14.77
N PHE A 429 -6.61 -1.12 -14.70
CA PHE A 429 -5.53 -0.17 -14.51
C PHE A 429 -4.65 -0.08 -15.75
N ARG A 430 -4.32 1.15 -16.17
CA ARG A 430 -3.31 1.48 -17.16
C ARG A 430 -2.42 2.60 -16.62
N GLY A 431 -1.11 2.38 -16.67
CA GLY A 431 -0.18 3.36 -16.15
C GLY A 431 1.26 2.95 -16.34
N GLU A 432 2.15 3.59 -15.58
CA GLU A 432 3.56 3.28 -15.57
C GLU A 432 4.22 3.53 -14.22
N SER A 433 5.38 2.91 -14.01
CA SER A 433 6.23 3.12 -12.85
C SER A 433 7.69 3.28 -13.29
N PRO A 434 8.64 3.60 -12.39
CA PRO A 434 10.07 3.65 -12.72
C PRO A 434 10.62 2.36 -13.32
N ASP A 435 10.10 1.19 -12.89
CA ASP A 435 10.58 -0.12 -13.35
C ASP A 435 9.76 -0.70 -14.51
N PHE A 436 8.50 -0.28 -14.66
CA PHE A 436 7.53 -0.90 -15.56
C PHE A 436 6.77 0.13 -16.40
N ALA A 437 6.72 -0.07 -17.71
CA ALA A 437 5.92 0.74 -18.66
C ALA A 437 5.81 0.06 -20.05
N PRO A 438 4.59 0.01 -20.64
CA PRO A 438 3.31 0.29 -20.02
C PRO A 438 2.93 -0.80 -19.01
N ILE A 439 2.02 -0.52 -18.08
CA ILE A 439 1.38 -1.49 -17.20
C ILE A 439 -0.09 -1.56 -17.59
N GLU A 440 -0.60 -2.75 -17.87
CA GLU A 440 -2.03 -3.02 -18.04
C GLU A 440 -2.43 -4.14 -17.07
N LEU A 441 -3.34 -3.84 -16.13
CA LEU A 441 -3.79 -4.79 -15.12
C LEU A 441 -5.30 -4.85 -15.07
N HIS A 442 -5.84 -6.05 -14.97
CA HIS A 442 -7.24 -6.34 -14.70
C HIS A 442 -7.35 -7.05 -13.36
N LEU A 443 -8.26 -6.57 -12.53
CA LEU A 443 -8.58 -7.18 -11.26
C LEU A 443 -10.08 -7.48 -11.24
N ASP A 444 -10.45 -8.67 -10.77
CA ASP A 444 -11.81 -9.18 -10.83
C ASP A 444 -12.07 -10.15 -9.68
N GLY A 445 -13.19 -9.97 -8.98
CA GLY A 445 -13.58 -10.87 -7.92
C GLY A 445 -14.99 -10.60 -7.43
N TYR A 446 -15.66 -11.64 -6.95
CA TYR A 446 -16.99 -11.51 -6.37
C TYR A 446 -16.88 -11.25 -4.86
N ALA A 447 -17.43 -10.13 -4.44
CA ALA A 447 -17.55 -9.75 -3.04
C ALA A 447 -18.86 -10.28 -2.46
N ASN A 448 -18.82 -10.78 -1.22
CA ASN A 448 -19.99 -11.19 -0.48
C ASN A 448 -19.89 -10.65 0.95
N ASN A 449 -20.65 -9.62 1.24
CA ASN A 449 -20.64 -8.88 2.51
C ASN A 449 -19.27 -8.27 2.85
N PHE A 450 -18.58 -7.75 1.84
CA PHE A 450 -17.27 -7.14 2.00
C PHE A 450 -17.39 -5.68 2.48
N LYS A 451 -16.78 -5.35 3.61
CA LYS A 451 -16.88 -4.03 4.23
C LYS A 451 -15.71 -3.10 3.89
N ALA A 452 -14.57 -3.65 3.45
CA ALA A 452 -13.39 -2.92 2.99
C ALA A 452 -12.75 -1.95 4.00
N GLY A 453 -13.05 -2.06 5.28
CA GLY A 453 -12.57 -1.12 6.30
C GLY A 453 -13.06 0.33 6.15
N LEU A 454 -13.30 0.78 4.91
CA LEU A 454 -13.78 2.14 4.59
C LEU A 454 -15.25 2.37 5.00
N LEU A 455 -16.05 1.32 5.01
CA LEU A 455 -17.47 1.39 5.40
C LEU A 455 -17.68 1.38 6.92
N ASN A 456 -16.64 1.18 7.70
CA ASN A 456 -16.71 1.31 9.16
C ASN A 456 -17.05 2.73 9.62
N LEU A 457 -16.96 3.74 8.76
CA LEU A 457 -17.43 5.11 9.01
C LEU A 457 -18.96 5.22 9.04
N PHE A 458 -19.67 4.27 8.40
CA PHE A 458 -21.14 4.33 8.24
C PHE A 458 -21.88 3.12 8.80
N LEU A 459 -21.19 2.03 9.09
CA LEU A 459 -21.76 0.77 9.53
C LEU A 459 -21.07 0.31 10.82
N ASP A 460 -21.84 -0.06 11.81
CA ASP A 460 -21.44 -0.44 13.18
C ASP A 460 -20.07 -1.16 13.26
N PRO A 461 -19.06 -0.56 13.92
CA PRO A 461 -17.72 -1.12 14.04
C PRO A 461 -17.65 -2.38 14.94
N LYS A 462 -18.70 -2.67 15.68
CA LYS A 462 -18.77 -3.79 16.65
C LYS A 462 -19.32 -5.10 16.08
N GLY A 463 -19.63 -5.17 14.79
CA GLY A 463 -20.16 -6.35 14.15
C GLY A 463 -19.24 -7.57 14.29
N GLN A 464 -19.74 -8.62 14.94
CA GLN A 464 -19.02 -9.88 15.23
C GLN A 464 -18.62 -10.69 13.98
N ASP A 465 -18.97 -10.28 12.77
CA ASP A 465 -18.69 -10.99 11.50
C ASP A 465 -17.35 -10.63 10.87
N ALA A 466 -16.32 -10.33 11.66
CA ALA A 466 -14.96 -10.03 11.17
C ALA A 466 -14.36 -11.12 10.28
N ILE A 467 -14.86 -12.35 10.34
CA ILE A 467 -14.39 -13.48 9.53
C ILE A 467 -14.93 -13.40 8.09
N LYS A 468 -16.09 -12.78 7.87
CA LYS A 468 -16.73 -12.67 6.55
C LYS A 468 -16.34 -11.41 5.77
N ASP A 469 -15.66 -10.46 6.38
CA ASP A 469 -15.19 -9.24 5.72
C ASP A 469 -13.97 -9.54 4.83
N GLN A 470 -14.19 -10.34 3.79
CA GLN A 470 -13.14 -10.78 2.89
C GLN A 470 -13.61 -10.69 1.44
N TRP A 471 -12.77 -10.11 0.60
CA TRP A 471 -12.93 -10.13 -0.83
C TRP A 471 -11.82 -10.94 -1.48
N ASN A 472 -12.22 -12.04 -2.18
CA ASN A 472 -11.33 -12.87 -2.97
C ASN A 472 -11.34 -12.39 -4.42
N TRP A 473 -10.16 -12.18 -4.98
CA TRP A 473 -10.00 -11.65 -6.32
C TRP A 473 -8.90 -12.40 -7.09
N ARG A 474 -8.98 -12.28 -8.40
CA ARG A 474 -7.94 -12.68 -9.35
C ARG A 474 -7.50 -11.47 -10.14
N PHE A 475 -6.30 -11.50 -10.63
CA PHE A 475 -5.81 -10.47 -11.52
C PHE A 475 -5.00 -11.10 -12.65
N TRP A 476 -4.89 -10.37 -13.75
CA TRP A 476 -4.02 -10.67 -14.88
C TRP A 476 -3.63 -9.38 -15.55
N GLY A 477 -2.50 -9.42 -16.24
CA GLY A 477 -2.05 -8.24 -16.95
C GLY A 477 -0.71 -8.42 -17.61
N THR A 478 -0.30 -7.38 -18.27
CA THR A 478 0.96 -7.29 -18.98
C THR A 478 1.68 -6.00 -18.63
N SER A 479 3.00 -6.06 -18.71
CA SER A 479 3.85 -4.90 -18.57
C SER A 479 5.16 -5.11 -19.31
N LYS A 480 5.96 -4.07 -19.40
CA LYS A 480 7.32 -4.17 -19.92
C LYS A 480 8.30 -3.72 -18.84
N VAL A 481 9.28 -4.56 -18.53
CA VAL A 481 10.35 -4.24 -17.58
C VAL A 481 11.34 -3.29 -18.25
N LYS A 482 11.38 -2.01 -17.85
CA LYS A 482 12.21 -0.97 -18.49
C LYS A 482 13.71 -1.33 -18.51
N ALA A 483 14.23 -1.84 -17.40
CA ALA A 483 15.64 -2.19 -17.28
C ALA A 483 16.06 -3.34 -18.21
N LEU A 484 15.19 -4.30 -18.46
CA LEU A 484 15.45 -5.48 -19.30
C LEU A 484 14.92 -5.31 -20.73
N LYS A 485 14.00 -4.39 -20.96
CA LYS A 485 13.22 -4.21 -22.20
C LYS A 485 12.37 -5.42 -22.58
N ASN A 486 12.03 -6.26 -21.61
CA ASN A 486 11.29 -7.49 -21.77
C ASN A 486 9.83 -7.32 -21.38
N ASP A 487 8.97 -8.03 -22.11
CA ASP A 487 7.56 -8.13 -21.74
C ASP A 487 7.40 -9.04 -20.53
N LEU A 488 6.53 -8.64 -19.62
CA LEU A 488 6.16 -9.36 -18.42
C LEU A 488 4.66 -9.64 -18.48
N SER A 489 4.28 -10.90 -18.45
CA SER A 489 2.90 -11.31 -18.21
C SER A 489 2.73 -11.75 -16.75
N ILE A 490 1.67 -11.32 -16.12
CA ILE A 490 1.37 -11.67 -14.73
C ILE A 490 -0.07 -12.11 -14.57
N ALA A 491 -0.28 -13.07 -13.70
CA ALA A 491 -1.59 -13.50 -13.27
C ALA A 491 -1.52 -14.04 -11.84
N GLY A 492 -2.64 -13.97 -11.13
CA GLY A 492 -2.66 -14.48 -9.78
C GLY A 492 -4.02 -14.35 -9.10
N ARG A 493 -4.03 -14.70 -7.81
CA ARG A 493 -5.19 -14.61 -6.92
C ARG A 493 -4.77 -14.00 -5.61
N GLY A 494 -5.72 -13.36 -4.97
CA GLY A 494 -5.50 -12.80 -3.66
C GLY A 494 -6.80 -12.56 -2.92
N ASN A 495 -6.65 -12.04 -1.73
CA ASN A 495 -7.77 -11.60 -0.93
C ASN A 495 -7.48 -10.24 -0.26
N TRP A 496 -8.54 -9.55 0.05
CA TRP A 496 -8.49 -8.35 0.87
C TRP A 496 -9.31 -8.60 2.12
N HIS A 497 -8.66 -8.51 3.27
CA HIS A 497 -9.29 -8.68 4.58
C HIS A 497 -8.84 -7.56 5.50
N LYS A 498 -9.77 -6.76 6.01
CA LYS A 498 -9.48 -5.57 6.82
C LYS A 498 -8.46 -4.65 6.14
N ASN A 499 -7.34 -4.38 6.78
CA ASN A 499 -6.26 -3.52 6.29
C ASN A 499 -5.13 -4.28 5.56
N ILE A 500 -5.32 -5.59 5.28
CA ILE A 500 -4.32 -6.43 4.63
C ILE A 500 -4.83 -6.88 3.26
N VAL A 501 -4.05 -6.58 2.23
CA VAL A 501 -4.20 -7.15 0.90
C VAL A 501 -3.17 -8.25 0.74
N ALA A 502 -3.61 -9.49 0.58
CA ALA A 502 -2.73 -10.64 0.43
C ALA A 502 -2.81 -11.20 -0.99
N LEU A 503 -1.66 -11.34 -1.63
CA LEU A 503 -1.48 -12.08 -2.86
C LEU A 503 -1.15 -13.52 -2.50
N THR A 504 -2.07 -14.45 -2.75
CA THR A 504 -1.96 -15.86 -2.37
C THR A 504 -1.38 -16.74 -3.46
N GLU A 505 -1.64 -16.40 -4.71
CA GLU A 505 -1.08 -17.05 -5.89
C GLU A 505 -0.56 -16.00 -6.86
N PHE A 506 0.60 -16.24 -7.42
CA PHE A 506 1.20 -15.38 -8.43
C PHE A 506 1.97 -16.21 -9.45
N LYS A 507 1.77 -15.91 -10.71
CA LYS A 507 2.56 -16.39 -11.82
C LYS A 507 2.99 -15.19 -12.65
N GLY A 508 4.28 -15.07 -12.87
CA GLY A 508 4.87 -14.08 -13.76
C GLY A 508 5.76 -14.76 -14.77
N ASP A 509 5.75 -14.29 -16.00
CA ASP A 509 6.62 -14.76 -17.07
C ASP A 509 7.27 -13.58 -17.77
N LEU A 510 8.58 -13.52 -17.72
CA LEU A 510 9.39 -12.49 -18.38
C LEU A 510 9.85 -12.88 -19.78
N GLY A 511 9.52 -14.08 -20.25
CA GLY A 511 9.95 -14.58 -21.54
C GLY A 511 11.48 -14.67 -21.67
N LYS A 512 11.97 -14.57 -22.91
CA LYS A 512 13.39 -14.66 -23.23
C LYS A 512 14.09 -13.34 -22.97
N ILE A 513 15.14 -13.35 -22.14
CA ILE A 513 15.99 -12.22 -21.82
C ILE A 513 17.33 -12.41 -22.52
N GLU A 514 17.73 -11.44 -23.36
CA GLU A 514 19.03 -11.42 -24.03
C GLU A 514 19.72 -10.08 -23.75
N ARG A 515 20.82 -10.13 -23.03
CA ARG A 515 21.57 -8.90 -22.70
C ARG A 515 23.03 -9.21 -22.38
N ASN A 516 23.93 -8.41 -22.97
CA ASN A 516 25.36 -8.47 -22.65
C ASN A 516 25.97 -9.86 -22.74
N GLY A 517 25.55 -10.66 -23.73
CA GLY A 517 26.05 -12.01 -23.90
C GLY A 517 25.46 -13.05 -22.95
N VAL A 518 24.43 -12.69 -22.19
CA VAL A 518 23.67 -13.62 -21.35
C VAL A 518 22.29 -13.82 -21.95
N THR A 519 21.88 -15.07 -22.10
CA THR A 519 20.57 -15.49 -22.57
C THR A 519 19.87 -16.30 -21.48
N ILE A 520 18.72 -15.82 -21.02
CA ILE A 520 17.79 -16.54 -20.15
C ILE A 520 16.56 -16.87 -21.00
N PRO A 521 16.33 -18.12 -21.38
CA PRO A 521 15.27 -18.47 -22.32
C PRO A 521 13.88 -18.24 -21.75
N LYS A 522 13.73 -18.36 -20.44
CA LYS A 522 12.50 -18.12 -19.72
C LYS A 522 12.80 -17.81 -18.25
N LEU A 523 12.16 -16.77 -17.69
CA LEU A 523 12.21 -16.49 -16.27
C LEU A 523 10.79 -16.47 -15.70
N GLU A 524 10.49 -17.45 -14.86
CA GLU A 524 9.22 -17.60 -14.19
C GLU A 524 9.28 -17.04 -12.76
N LEU A 525 8.25 -16.31 -12.40
CA LEU A 525 8.06 -15.78 -11.03
C LEU A 525 6.86 -16.48 -10.41
N SER A 526 6.99 -16.87 -9.15
CA SER A 526 5.92 -17.45 -8.34
C SER A 526 6.08 -17.03 -6.89
N LEU A 527 5.11 -17.35 -6.06
CA LEU A 527 5.23 -17.12 -4.61
C LEU A 527 5.87 -18.32 -3.93
N LEU A 528 6.74 -18.04 -3.00
CA LEU A 528 7.23 -18.99 -2.00
C LEU A 528 6.28 -18.99 -0.80
N GLU A 529 5.85 -17.80 -0.40
CA GLU A 529 4.88 -17.51 0.65
C GLU A 529 3.98 -16.37 0.17
N PRO A 530 2.72 -16.28 0.65
CA PRO A 530 1.82 -15.18 0.29
C PRO A 530 2.45 -13.82 0.56
N LEU A 531 2.36 -12.93 -0.43
CA LEU A 531 2.75 -11.53 -0.27
C LEU A 531 1.61 -10.76 0.39
N LYS A 532 1.87 -10.18 1.56
CA LYS A 532 0.92 -9.43 2.36
C LYS A 532 1.29 -7.95 2.37
N LEU A 533 0.39 -7.11 1.94
CA LEU A 533 0.53 -5.66 1.96
C LEU A 533 -0.40 -5.07 3.00
N ALA A 534 0.16 -4.47 4.06
CA ALA A 534 -0.57 -3.62 4.98
C ALA A 534 -0.62 -2.19 4.39
N TYR A 535 -1.77 -1.80 3.79
CA TYR A 535 -1.85 -0.58 2.98
C TYR A 535 -1.79 0.72 3.79
N GLU A 536 -2.12 0.71 5.09
CA GLU A 536 -1.98 1.90 5.95
C GLU A 536 -0.53 2.39 6.05
N LYS A 537 0.43 1.46 6.04
CA LYS A 537 1.88 1.73 6.11
C LYS A 537 2.61 1.39 4.82
N TRP A 538 1.90 0.92 3.79
CA TRP A 538 2.49 0.40 2.54
C TRP A 538 3.59 -0.65 2.79
N HIS A 539 3.46 -1.43 3.85
CA HIS A 539 4.42 -2.46 4.26
C HIS A 539 4.10 -3.79 3.59
N LEU A 540 5.09 -4.30 2.83
CA LEU A 540 5.02 -5.58 2.11
C LEU A 540 5.87 -6.62 2.83
N ASN A 541 5.30 -7.82 3.01
CA ASN A 541 5.98 -8.98 3.57
C ASN A 541 5.57 -10.25 2.83
N GLY A 542 6.52 -11.17 2.60
CA GLY A 542 6.25 -12.48 1.99
C GLY A 542 7.45 -13.05 1.24
N GLY A 543 7.20 -14.10 0.45
CA GLY A 543 8.24 -14.82 -0.27
C GLY A 543 8.00 -14.93 -1.77
N VAL A 544 9.04 -14.70 -2.57
CA VAL A 544 9.02 -14.81 -4.04
C VAL A 544 10.03 -15.84 -4.50
N LYS A 545 9.66 -16.61 -5.50
CA LYS A 545 10.50 -17.60 -6.17
C LYS A 545 10.67 -17.24 -7.62
N LEU A 546 11.90 -17.27 -8.11
CA LEU A 546 12.24 -17.10 -9.52
C LEU A 546 12.86 -18.39 -10.01
N ASP A 547 12.37 -18.89 -11.13
CA ASP A 547 12.87 -20.12 -11.76
C ASP A 547 13.25 -19.86 -13.21
N SER A 548 14.39 -20.36 -13.63
CA SER A 548 14.80 -20.42 -15.02
C SER A 548 15.34 -21.81 -15.36
N PRO A 549 14.98 -22.39 -16.50
CA PRO A 549 15.49 -23.70 -16.89
C PRO A 549 17.01 -23.68 -17.11
N LYS A 550 17.55 -22.54 -17.59
CA LYS A 550 18.98 -22.33 -17.75
C LYS A 550 19.33 -20.85 -17.96
N ILE A 551 20.58 -20.53 -17.71
CA ILE A 551 21.20 -19.26 -18.09
C ILE A 551 22.37 -19.59 -19.00
N ALA A 552 22.33 -19.19 -20.27
CA ALA A 552 23.36 -19.45 -21.26
C ALA A 552 24.20 -18.20 -21.50
N PHE A 553 25.49 -18.40 -21.75
CA PHE A 553 26.46 -17.36 -22.09
C PHE A 553 26.88 -17.45 -23.55
N ASN A 554 27.17 -16.33 -24.18
CA ASN A 554 27.52 -16.27 -25.61
C ASN A 554 28.81 -17.05 -25.99
N TYR A 555 29.68 -17.27 -25.01
CA TYR A 555 30.90 -18.08 -25.17
C TYR A 555 30.62 -19.59 -25.09
N GLY A 556 29.40 -20.03 -24.82
CA GLY A 556 28.96 -21.42 -24.85
C GLY A 556 28.86 -22.09 -23.47
N GLY A 557 29.20 -21.40 -22.40
CA GLY A 557 28.94 -21.89 -21.03
C GLY A 557 27.47 -21.69 -20.65
N GLU A 558 26.99 -22.51 -19.72
CA GLU A 558 25.63 -22.38 -19.19
C GLU A 558 25.53 -22.73 -17.69
N LEU A 559 24.56 -22.14 -17.03
CA LEU A 559 24.11 -22.57 -15.72
C LEU A 559 22.77 -23.29 -15.92
N GLU A 560 22.72 -24.51 -15.45
CA GLU A 560 21.51 -25.33 -15.48
C GLU A 560 20.50 -24.79 -14.49
N LYS A 561 19.28 -25.30 -14.53
CA LYS A 561 18.15 -24.98 -13.65
C LYS A 561 18.49 -24.02 -12.49
N THR A 562 18.21 -22.74 -12.68
CA THR A 562 18.50 -21.71 -11.69
C THR A 562 17.22 -21.35 -10.94
N THR A 563 17.27 -21.43 -9.62
CA THR A 563 16.17 -21.09 -8.72
C THR A 563 16.65 -20.05 -7.71
N ALA A 564 15.93 -18.94 -7.58
CA ALA A 564 16.13 -17.99 -6.50
C ALA A 564 14.90 -17.94 -5.59
N LYS A 565 15.10 -18.10 -4.29
CA LYS A 565 14.09 -17.99 -3.25
C LYS A 565 14.37 -16.75 -2.43
N LEU A 566 13.44 -15.80 -2.43
CA LEU A 566 13.63 -14.47 -1.87
C LEU A 566 12.51 -14.17 -0.87
N ASN A 567 12.85 -13.83 0.35
CA ASN A 567 11.95 -13.23 1.31
C ASN A 567 12.05 -11.71 1.17
N VAL A 568 10.91 -11.07 1.11
CA VAL A 568 10.76 -9.62 0.94
C VAL A 568 10.12 -9.06 2.18
N ASP A 569 10.66 -7.97 2.70
CA ASP A 569 10.12 -7.27 3.88
C ASP A 569 10.44 -5.78 3.83
N GLY A 570 9.47 -4.94 4.17
CA GLY A 570 9.64 -3.49 4.26
C GLY A 570 8.58 -2.69 3.54
N GLU A 571 8.72 -1.39 3.56
CA GLU A 571 7.88 -0.48 2.81
C GLU A 571 8.15 -0.59 1.30
N ILE A 572 7.13 -0.43 0.46
CA ILE A 572 7.26 -0.54 -1.01
C ILE A 572 8.39 0.34 -1.55
N GLU A 573 8.60 1.51 -0.95
CA GLU A 573 9.67 2.43 -1.33
C GLU A 573 11.06 1.94 -0.91
N ASN A 574 11.13 1.08 0.08
CA ASN A 574 12.37 0.61 0.70
C ASN A 574 12.29 -0.87 1.07
N LEU A 575 12.22 -1.73 0.06
CA LEU A 575 12.11 -3.17 0.23
C LEU A 575 13.47 -3.79 0.52
N ARG A 576 13.53 -4.64 1.52
CA ARG A 576 14.65 -5.52 1.81
C ARG A 576 14.36 -6.91 1.28
N MET A 577 15.32 -7.49 0.63
CA MET A 577 15.24 -8.84 0.07
C MET A 577 16.37 -9.67 0.62
N LYS A 578 16.03 -10.84 1.12
CA LYS A 578 17.00 -11.82 1.63
C LYS A 578 16.65 -13.19 1.08
N GLY A 579 17.64 -13.91 0.61
CA GLY A 579 17.34 -15.22 0.05
C GLY A 579 18.54 -15.99 -0.43
N GLU A 580 18.25 -17.02 -1.22
CA GLU A 580 19.24 -17.97 -1.73
C GLU A 580 19.01 -18.20 -3.22
N ILE A 581 20.11 -18.34 -3.95
CA ILE A 581 20.13 -18.69 -5.37
C ILE A 581 20.88 -20.01 -5.53
N ILE A 582 20.28 -20.93 -6.26
CA ILE A 582 20.87 -22.21 -6.64
C ILE A 582 20.85 -22.29 -8.16
N ALA A 583 22.00 -22.59 -8.78
CA ALA A 583 22.12 -22.70 -10.23
C ALA A 583 22.81 -24.02 -10.59
N GLY A 584 22.06 -25.07 -10.90
CA GLY A 584 22.56 -26.42 -11.07
C GLY A 584 23.19 -26.94 -9.77
N LYS A 585 24.49 -27.25 -9.82
CA LYS A 585 25.30 -27.65 -8.65
C LYS A 585 25.83 -26.46 -7.85
N LEU A 586 25.79 -25.25 -8.42
CA LEU A 586 26.27 -24.02 -7.77
C LEU A 586 25.27 -23.53 -6.73
N GLY A 587 25.68 -23.37 -5.52
CA GLY A 587 24.89 -22.80 -4.45
C GLY A 587 24.84 -23.62 -3.16
N PRO A 588 24.16 -23.13 -2.14
CA PRO A 588 23.35 -21.90 -2.13
C PRO A 588 24.19 -20.61 -2.10
N ILE A 589 23.88 -19.68 -2.99
CA ILE A 589 24.42 -18.33 -2.99
C ILE A 589 23.46 -17.46 -2.17
N ARG A 590 23.91 -16.88 -1.08
CA ARG A 590 23.11 -16.00 -0.25
C ARG A 590 23.00 -14.62 -0.89
N LEU A 591 21.78 -14.12 -1.02
CA LEU A 591 21.48 -12.78 -1.53
C LEU A 591 20.95 -11.91 -0.40
N PHE A 592 21.53 -10.72 -0.27
CA PHE A 592 20.98 -9.62 0.52
C PHE A 592 20.87 -8.42 -0.40
N ALA A 593 19.65 -7.92 -0.59
CA ALA A 593 19.41 -6.79 -1.46
C ALA A 593 18.42 -5.81 -0.83
N ARG A 594 18.50 -4.57 -1.25
CA ARG A 594 17.59 -3.50 -0.88
C ARG A 594 17.18 -2.76 -2.16
N ARG A 595 15.88 -2.65 -2.36
CA ARG A 595 15.33 -1.82 -3.41
C ARG A 595 14.89 -0.50 -2.82
N GLN A 596 15.36 0.59 -3.38
CA GLN A 596 14.92 1.95 -3.05
C GLN A 596 14.18 2.51 -4.25
N LEU A 597 12.93 2.89 -4.04
CA LEU A 597 12.06 3.44 -5.07
C LEU A 597 11.81 4.91 -4.80
N ASN A 598 12.11 5.75 -5.78
CA ASN A 598 11.84 7.18 -5.78
C ASN A 598 10.89 7.50 -6.94
N GLU A 599 10.34 8.70 -6.99
CA GLU A 599 9.42 9.13 -8.06
C GLU A 599 9.95 8.91 -9.48
N LYS A 600 11.25 9.02 -9.70
CA LYS A 600 11.88 8.97 -11.02
C LYS A 600 12.80 7.78 -11.24
N SER A 601 13.16 7.04 -10.20
CA SER A 601 14.14 5.97 -10.28
C SER A 601 13.88 4.85 -9.30
N SER A 602 14.35 3.66 -9.66
CA SER A 602 14.43 2.50 -8.78
C SER A 602 15.88 2.04 -8.71
N ASP A 603 16.43 2.05 -7.52
CA ASP A 603 17.79 1.61 -7.23
C ASP A 603 17.74 0.26 -6.52
N LEU A 604 18.36 -0.77 -7.11
CA LEU A 604 18.57 -2.06 -6.49
C LEU A 604 20.03 -2.19 -6.10
N ILE A 605 20.30 -2.30 -4.81
CA ILE A 605 21.65 -2.47 -4.25
C ILE A 605 21.68 -3.79 -3.49
N GLY A 606 22.72 -4.60 -3.70
CA GLY A 606 22.77 -5.89 -3.04
C GLY A 606 24.17 -6.49 -2.92
N ARG A 607 24.22 -7.60 -2.21
CA ARG A 607 25.39 -8.45 -2.08
C ARG A 607 25.02 -9.89 -2.29
N LEU A 608 25.84 -10.59 -3.07
CA LEU A 608 25.83 -12.03 -3.26
C LEU A 608 27.01 -12.59 -2.49
N TYR A 609 26.77 -13.60 -1.73
CA TYR A 609 27.81 -14.30 -0.96
C TYR A 609 27.61 -15.81 -1.13
N TRP A 610 28.65 -16.49 -1.55
CA TRP A 610 28.69 -17.94 -1.55
C TRP A 610 29.85 -18.47 -0.71
N GLN A 611 29.53 -19.47 0.06
CA GLN A 611 30.50 -20.15 0.90
C GLN A 611 31.46 -20.97 0.05
N GLU A 612 32.50 -21.49 0.68
CA GLU A 612 33.42 -22.36 0.04
C GLU A 612 32.71 -23.64 -0.46
N GLN A 613 32.83 -23.89 -1.74
CA GLN A 613 32.20 -25.01 -2.46
C GLN A 613 33.24 -25.71 -3.32
N PRO A 614 33.04 -26.98 -3.70
CA PRO A 614 33.89 -27.64 -4.70
C PRO A 614 33.91 -26.84 -5.99
N ALA A 615 35.08 -26.71 -6.63
CA ALA A 615 35.23 -25.87 -7.83
C ALA A 615 34.53 -26.45 -9.06
N ASP A 616 34.26 -27.75 -9.09
CA ASP A 616 33.54 -28.43 -10.17
C ASP A 616 32.10 -27.95 -10.39
N VAL A 617 31.51 -27.28 -9.38
CA VAL A 617 30.19 -26.63 -9.54
C VAL A 617 30.16 -25.61 -10.68
N PHE A 618 31.33 -25.10 -11.09
CA PHE A 618 31.48 -24.20 -12.23
C PHE A 618 31.77 -24.91 -13.57
N GLN A 619 31.75 -26.24 -13.61
CA GLN A 619 32.07 -27.02 -14.82
C GLN A 619 31.17 -26.63 -16.01
N SER A 620 29.90 -26.40 -15.77
CA SER A 620 28.94 -26.03 -16.83
C SER A 620 29.18 -24.63 -17.44
N LEU A 621 30.01 -23.80 -16.82
CA LEU A 621 30.41 -22.51 -17.37
C LEU A 621 31.48 -22.62 -18.44
N PHE A 622 32.16 -23.75 -18.55
CA PHE A 622 33.11 -24.00 -19.64
C PHE A 622 32.38 -24.53 -20.88
N PRO A 623 32.66 -23.99 -22.07
CA PRO A 623 32.03 -24.47 -23.30
C PRO A 623 32.34 -25.97 -23.50
N PHE A 624 31.34 -26.75 -23.87
CA PHE A 624 31.49 -28.19 -24.11
C PHE A 624 32.59 -28.50 -25.14
N ARG A 625 32.80 -27.63 -26.13
CA ARG A 625 33.85 -27.78 -27.16
C ARG A 625 35.27 -27.58 -26.63
N SER A 626 35.46 -27.01 -25.43
CA SER A 626 36.82 -26.81 -24.89
C SER A 626 37.41 -28.04 -24.28
N ASN A 627 36.61 -29.07 -23.97
CA ASN A 627 37.02 -30.29 -23.25
C ASN A 627 37.84 -30.01 -21.98
N TRP A 628 37.56 -28.90 -21.32
CA TRP A 628 38.19 -28.53 -20.06
C TRP A 628 37.38 -29.10 -18.91
N VAL A 629 38.06 -29.78 -17.98
CA VAL A 629 37.42 -30.41 -16.83
C VAL A 629 38.05 -29.89 -15.55
N ILE A 630 37.20 -29.39 -14.65
CA ILE A 630 37.64 -29.05 -13.30
C ILE A 630 37.71 -30.32 -12.49
N THR A 631 38.92 -30.70 -12.02
CA THR A 631 39.17 -31.98 -11.37
C THR A 631 39.12 -31.86 -9.85
N ARG A 632 39.48 -30.71 -9.27
CA ARG A 632 39.53 -30.47 -7.82
C ARG A 632 39.57 -29.00 -7.47
N GLY A 633 39.53 -28.74 -6.17
CA GLY A 633 39.65 -27.40 -5.59
C GLY A 633 38.38 -26.91 -4.96
N THR A 634 38.48 -25.79 -4.30
CA THR A 634 37.34 -25.08 -3.71
C THR A 634 37.30 -23.65 -4.20
N ILE A 635 36.06 -23.10 -4.24
CA ILE A 635 35.81 -21.72 -4.63
C ILE A 635 34.88 -21.04 -3.64
N ARG A 636 35.19 -19.81 -3.29
CA ARG A 636 34.35 -18.92 -2.48
C ARG A 636 34.34 -17.52 -3.05
N GLY A 637 33.34 -16.71 -2.71
CA GLY A 637 33.36 -15.33 -3.16
C GLY A 637 32.19 -14.49 -2.64
N GLU A 638 32.34 -13.23 -2.92
CA GLU A 638 31.29 -12.24 -2.69
C GLU A 638 31.29 -11.21 -3.81
N THR A 639 30.11 -10.67 -4.07
CA THR A 639 29.87 -9.63 -5.07
C THR A 639 28.89 -8.62 -4.49
N ALA A 640 29.26 -7.34 -4.45
CA ALA A 640 28.33 -6.26 -4.27
C ALA A 640 27.87 -5.75 -5.63
N PHE A 641 26.62 -5.43 -5.78
CA PHE A 641 26.07 -4.89 -7.03
C PHE A 641 25.13 -3.74 -6.80
N SER A 642 24.99 -2.93 -7.83
CA SER A 642 24.01 -1.86 -7.94
C SER A 642 23.41 -1.87 -9.33
N ALA A 643 22.09 -1.80 -9.41
CA ALA A 643 21.35 -1.77 -10.67
C ALA A 643 20.35 -0.61 -10.67
N ASN A 644 20.36 0.17 -11.73
CA ASN A 644 19.44 1.26 -11.96
C ASN A 644 19.15 1.33 -13.46
N ALA A 645 17.89 1.61 -13.83
CA ALA A 645 17.49 1.68 -15.24
C ALA A 645 18.22 2.77 -16.04
N GLN A 646 18.60 3.88 -15.40
CA GLN A 646 19.30 5.02 -16.02
C GLN A 646 20.83 4.87 -15.97
N LYS A 647 21.37 4.42 -14.82
CA LYS A 647 22.82 4.31 -14.57
C LYS A 647 23.41 2.97 -14.98
N GLY A 648 22.56 1.98 -15.30
CA GLY A 648 22.96 0.65 -15.67
C GLY A 648 23.32 -0.25 -14.48
N PHE A 649 24.07 -1.31 -14.76
CA PHE A 649 24.50 -2.30 -13.78
C PHE A 649 25.98 -2.13 -13.46
N VAL A 650 26.30 -2.08 -12.18
CA VAL A 650 27.68 -2.06 -11.64
C VAL A 650 27.79 -3.18 -10.61
N ALA A 651 28.87 -3.95 -10.71
CA ALA A 651 29.15 -4.98 -9.72
C ALA A 651 30.63 -4.98 -9.37
N GLY A 652 30.97 -5.42 -8.17
CA GLY A 652 32.35 -5.55 -7.76
C GLY A 652 32.48 -6.46 -6.55
N GLY A 653 33.61 -7.11 -6.44
CA GLY A 653 33.82 -8.07 -5.39
C GLY A 653 35.11 -8.84 -5.55
N HIS A 654 35.15 -10.00 -4.96
CA HIS A 654 36.26 -10.93 -5.17
C HIS A 654 35.76 -12.37 -5.14
N PHE A 655 36.43 -13.24 -5.87
CA PHE A 655 36.33 -14.67 -5.66
C PHE A 655 37.71 -15.31 -5.55
N ALA A 656 37.80 -16.36 -4.78
CA ALA A 656 39.05 -17.04 -4.50
C ALA A 656 38.93 -18.53 -4.83
N VAL A 657 39.94 -19.06 -5.51
CA VAL A 657 40.13 -20.48 -5.75
C VAL A 657 41.29 -20.97 -4.89
N ARG A 658 41.10 -22.10 -4.25
CA ARG A 658 42.12 -22.81 -3.46
C ARG A 658 42.26 -24.24 -3.94
N HIS A 659 43.53 -24.68 -4.02
CA HIS A 659 43.91 -26.04 -4.44
C HIS A 659 43.20 -26.51 -5.73
N GLY A 660 42.96 -25.56 -6.65
CA GLY A 660 42.24 -25.80 -7.90
C GLY A 660 43.02 -26.81 -8.79
N GLY A 661 42.28 -27.62 -9.51
CA GLY A 661 42.79 -28.51 -10.52
C GLY A 661 41.95 -28.46 -11.76
N MET A 662 42.60 -28.51 -12.93
CA MET A 662 41.92 -28.46 -14.22
C MET A 662 42.65 -29.35 -15.21
N SER A 663 41.93 -30.15 -15.95
CA SER A 663 42.43 -30.94 -17.09
C SER A 663 41.87 -30.39 -18.40
N PHE A 664 42.70 -30.39 -19.41
CA PHE A 664 42.37 -29.98 -20.80
C PHE A 664 43.10 -30.89 -21.82
N PRO A 665 42.71 -30.89 -23.08
CA PRO A 665 43.22 -31.87 -24.06
C PRO A 665 44.74 -31.94 -24.19
N SER A 666 45.45 -30.86 -23.88
CA SER A 666 46.91 -30.78 -24.00
C SER A 666 47.62 -30.80 -22.62
N GLY A 667 46.92 -31.09 -21.51
CA GLY A 667 47.62 -31.15 -20.21
C GLY A 667 46.70 -30.98 -19.00
N ASP A 668 47.32 -30.74 -17.85
CA ASP A 668 46.65 -30.52 -16.61
C ASP A 668 47.33 -29.43 -15.74
N LEU A 669 46.54 -28.80 -14.90
CA LEU A 669 46.94 -27.80 -13.90
C LEU A 669 46.57 -28.31 -12.53
N LYS A 670 47.48 -28.19 -11.55
CA LYS A 670 47.23 -28.57 -10.17
C LYS A 670 47.69 -27.48 -9.20
N GLY A 671 46.98 -27.32 -8.08
CA GLY A 671 47.33 -26.35 -7.07
C GLY A 671 47.10 -24.90 -7.56
N ILE A 672 46.02 -24.66 -8.29
CA ILE A 672 45.65 -23.30 -8.73
C ILE A 672 45.16 -22.53 -7.50
N GLU A 673 45.79 -21.41 -7.23
CA GLU A 673 45.42 -20.52 -6.15
C GLU A 673 45.38 -19.08 -6.64
N PHE A 674 44.26 -18.41 -6.43
CA PHE A 674 44.16 -17.00 -6.63
C PHE A 674 42.98 -16.39 -5.85
N SER A 675 43.07 -15.08 -5.65
CA SER A 675 41.94 -14.25 -5.17
C SER A 675 41.78 -13.09 -6.14
N LEU A 676 40.71 -13.12 -6.93
CA LEU A 676 40.42 -12.17 -8.00
C LEU A 676 39.56 -11.02 -7.48
N PRO A 677 40.09 -9.84 -7.19
CA PRO A 677 39.34 -8.63 -7.01
C PRO A 677 38.93 -8.07 -8.38
N TYR A 678 37.64 -7.83 -8.55
CA TYR A 678 37.12 -7.30 -9.81
C TYR A 678 36.07 -6.23 -9.60
N GLN A 679 35.91 -5.40 -10.62
CA GLN A 679 34.81 -4.47 -10.76
C GLN A 679 34.27 -4.61 -12.20
N TYR A 680 32.95 -4.65 -12.32
CA TYR A 680 32.25 -4.67 -13.59
C TYR A 680 31.45 -3.39 -13.76
N LYS A 681 31.70 -2.68 -14.86
CA LYS A 681 31.01 -1.45 -15.21
C LYS A 681 31.08 -1.24 -16.73
N ASN A 682 29.99 -0.76 -17.34
CA ASN A 682 29.95 -0.47 -18.79
C ASN A 682 30.38 -1.63 -19.68
N ASN A 683 30.02 -2.87 -19.32
CA ASN A 683 30.39 -4.12 -19.99
C ASN A 683 31.90 -4.46 -19.98
N GLU A 684 32.67 -3.81 -19.13
CA GLU A 684 34.08 -4.09 -18.92
C GLU A 684 34.32 -4.58 -17.48
N PHE A 685 35.27 -5.54 -17.36
CA PHE A 685 35.77 -5.97 -16.07
C PHE A 685 37.09 -5.25 -15.78
N ASP A 686 37.17 -4.59 -14.66
CA ASP A 686 38.42 -4.13 -14.07
C ASP A 686 38.96 -5.22 -13.14
N ILE A 687 40.10 -5.80 -13.48
CA ILE A 687 40.76 -6.84 -12.74
C ILE A 687 41.91 -6.23 -11.93
N GLY A 688 41.95 -6.54 -10.62
CA GLY A 688 43.03 -6.04 -9.76
C GLY A 688 42.96 -4.53 -9.47
N VAL A 689 41.75 -3.97 -9.25
CA VAL A 689 41.45 -2.52 -9.11
C VAL A 689 42.33 -1.81 -8.08
N LYS A 690 42.57 -2.42 -6.92
CA LYS A 690 43.42 -1.86 -5.84
C LYS A 690 44.74 -2.60 -5.66
N LYS A 691 44.80 -3.85 -6.00
CA LYS A 691 45.96 -4.75 -5.87
C LYS A 691 45.91 -5.73 -7.01
N ALA A 692 47.02 -5.90 -7.73
CA ALA A 692 47.09 -6.88 -8.81
C ALA A 692 46.66 -8.27 -8.33
N LEU A 693 45.95 -9.01 -9.19
CA LEU A 693 45.58 -10.40 -8.96
C LEU A 693 46.86 -11.24 -8.91
N ASP A 694 47.15 -11.87 -7.79
CA ASP A 694 48.21 -12.86 -7.65
C ASP A 694 47.65 -14.26 -8.02
N VAL A 695 48.19 -14.88 -9.07
CA VAL A 695 47.86 -16.25 -9.48
C VAL A 695 49.05 -17.14 -9.17
N ARG A 696 48.83 -18.29 -8.56
CA ARG A 696 49.80 -19.34 -8.31
C ARG A 696 49.29 -20.66 -8.85
N ILE A 697 50.15 -21.40 -9.49
CA ILE A 697 49.87 -22.77 -9.96
C ILE A 697 51.05 -23.62 -9.49
N ALA A 698 50.78 -24.64 -8.70
CA ALA A 698 51.85 -25.49 -8.16
C ALA A 698 52.49 -26.34 -9.24
N GLU A 699 51.67 -26.98 -10.05
CA GLU A 699 52.13 -27.89 -11.13
C GLU A 699 51.27 -27.62 -12.40
N MET A 700 51.93 -27.59 -13.52
CA MET A 700 51.32 -27.51 -14.85
C MET A 700 52.03 -28.45 -15.77
N ASN A 701 51.33 -29.42 -16.33
CA ASN A 701 51.83 -30.32 -17.33
C ASN A 701 51.16 -30.02 -18.69
N ILE A 702 51.94 -29.46 -19.59
CA ILE A 702 51.50 -29.11 -20.95
C ILE A 702 52.43 -29.74 -22.02
N GLY A 703 52.85 -30.96 -21.75
CA GLY A 703 53.92 -31.66 -22.49
C GLY A 703 55.29 -31.39 -21.90
N ILE A 704 55.46 -30.32 -21.16
CA ILE A 704 56.62 -30.00 -20.34
C ILE A 704 56.15 -29.81 -18.93
N PRO A 705 56.80 -30.46 -17.94
CA PRO A 705 56.51 -30.25 -16.54
C PRO A 705 56.96 -28.85 -16.14
N ILE A 706 56.01 -28.05 -15.64
CA ILE A 706 56.23 -26.68 -15.12
C ILE A 706 55.80 -26.69 -13.65
N THR A 707 56.56 -26.06 -12.79
CA THR A 707 56.23 -25.95 -11.39
C THR A 707 56.35 -24.50 -10.92
N ASN A 708 55.72 -24.21 -9.73
CA ASN A 708 55.83 -22.92 -9.06
C ASN A 708 55.43 -21.71 -9.93
N ALA A 709 54.48 -21.89 -10.85
CA ALA A 709 54.06 -20.79 -11.68
C ALA A 709 53.37 -19.69 -10.88
N THR A 710 53.86 -18.45 -11.02
CA THR A 710 53.33 -17.27 -10.39
C THR A 710 53.14 -16.16 -11.38
N MET A 711 52.06 -15.38 -11.23
CA MET A 711 51.75 -14.28 -12.14
C MET A 711 50.91 -13.21 -11.43
N LYS A 712 51.15 -11.95 -11.79
CA LYS A 712 50.28 -10.84 -11.38
C LYS A 712 49.51 -10.28 -12.59
N VAL A 713 48.19 -10.23 -12.47
CA VAL A 713 47.29 -9.73 -13.52
C VAL A 713 46.60 -8.46 -13.04
N GLN A 714 46.59 -7.43 -13.89
CA GLN A 714 45.90 -6.17 -13.60
C GLN A 714 45.50 -5.48 -14.90
N GLY A 715 44.30 -4.91 -14.94
CA GLY A 715 43.80 -4.14 -16.09
C GLY A 715 42.36 -4.45 -16.44
N HIS A 716 42.02 -4.33 -17.70
CA HIS A 716 40.65 -4.40 -18.20
C HIS A 716 40.41 -5.64 -19.08
N TYR A 717 39.20 -6.20 -19.00
CA TYR A 717 38.74 -7.26 -19.89
C TYR A 717 37.29 -7.00 -20.36
N PRO A 718 37.00 -7.03 -21.65
CA PRO A 718 37.95 -7.26 -22.79
C PRO A 718 38.97 -6.11 -22.89
N TYR A 719 40.20 -6.46 -23.18
CA TYR A 719 41.29 -5.50 -23.31
C TYR A 719 41.25 -4.76 -24.63
N SER A 720 41.75 -3.51 -24.63
CA SER A 720 41.83 -2.65 -25.78
C SER A 720 43.11 -1.77 -25.78
N LYS A 721 43.35 -1.05 -26.86
CA LYS A 721 44.48 -0.10 -26.89
C LYS A 721 44.33 1.00 -25.82
N LYS A 722 43.12 1.40 -25.47
CA LYS A 722 42.83 2.40 -24.41
C LYS A 722 42.84 1.77 -23.01
N HIS A 723 42.32 0.55 -22.90
CA HIS A 723 42.16 -0.21 -21.66
C HIS A 723 42.96 -1.51 -21.72
N PRO A 724 44.27 -1.53 -21.48
CA PRO A 724 45.09 -2.72 -21.57
C PRO A 724 44.97 -3.63 -20.36
N LEU A 725 45.27 -4.92 -20.58
CA LEU A 725 45.49 -5.91 -19.52
C LEU A 725 47.01 -6.13 -19.36
N PHE A 726 47.51 -6.05 -18.18
CA PHE A 726 48.90 -6.24 -17.82
C PHE A 726 49.12 -7.57 -17.11
N LEU A 727 50.08 -8.32 -17.59
CA LEU A 727 50.67 -9.47 -16.92
C LEU A 727 52.03 -9.04 -16.40
N ARG A 728 52.28 -9.19 -15.11
CA ARG A 728 53.54 -8.76 -14.48
C ARG A 728 54.11 -9.86 -13.61
N LYS A 729 55.41 -9.88 -13.46
CA LYS A 729 56.15 -10.87 -12.63
C LYS A 729 55.67 -12.29 -12.91
N LEU A 730 55.53 -12.64 -14.19
CA LEU A 730 55.34 -14.04 -14.55
C LEU A 730 56.62 -14.77 -14.30
N SER A 731 56.58 -15.84 -13.55
CA SER A 731 57.72 -16.71 -13.28
C SER A 731 57.25 -18.14 -13.06
N PHE A 732 57.97 -19.09 -13.59
CA PHE A 732 57.76 -20.51 -13.35
C PHE A 732 59.04 -21.30 -13.58
N ASP A 733 59.11 -22.44 -12.92
CA ASP A 733 60.23 -23.32 -12.99
C ASP A 733 59.99 -24.39 -14.07
N LEU A 734 60.99 -24.63 -14.95
CA LEU A 734 60.94 -25.63 -16.00
C LEU A 734 62.36 -26.06 -16.36
N LEU A 735 62.48 -27.32 -16.77
CA LEU A 735 63.73 -27.85 -17.26
C LEU A 735 64.93 -27.61 -16.31
N GLY A 736 64.67 -27.71 -14.99
CA GLY A 736 65.68 -27.49 -13.94
C GLY A 736 66.06 -26.03 -13.68
N GLY A 737 65.56 -25.08 -14.43
CA GLY A 737 65.77 -23.64 -14.27
C GLY A 737 64.48 -22.85 -14.14
N ASN A 738 64.56 -21.57 -14.39
CA ASN A 738 63.43 -20.63 -14.23
C ASN A 738 63.18 -19.79 -15.50
N LEU A 739 61.91 -19.62 -15.89
CA LEU A 739 61.49 -18.68 -16.91
C LEU A 739 60.78 -17.53 -16.20
N SER A 740 61.10 -16.31 -16.60
CA SER A 740 60.44 -15.12 -16.10
C SER A 740 60.17 -14.07 -17.16
N ILE A 741 59.05 -13.31 -16.94
CA ILE A 741 58.70 -12.13 -17.72
C ILE A 741 58.32 -11.02 -16.73
N ASP A 742 59.04 -9.89 -16.77
CA ASP A 742 58.80 -8.82 -15.82
C ASP A 742 57.46 -8.13 -16.07
N SER A 743 57.13 -7.81 -17.30
CA SER A 743 55.90 -7.15 -17.67
C SER A 743 55.52 -7.39 -19.10
N PHE A 744 54.22 -7.66 -19.31
CA PHE A 744 53.64 -7.90 -20.62
C PHE A 744 52.23 -7.28 -20.66
N ALA A 745 51.93 -6.51 -21.73
CA ALA A 745 50.65 -5.86 -21.90
C ALA A 745 49.86 -6.43 -23.05
N LEU A 746 48.53 -6.57 -22.89
CA LEU A 746 47.61 -6.95 -23.97
C LEU A 746 46.69 -5.77 -24.28
N PRO A 747 46.54 -5.28 -25.55
CA PRO A 747 47.38 -5.67 -26.71
C PRO A 747 48.80 -5.17 -26.51
N GLN A 748 49.80 -5.99 -27.00
CA GLN A 748 51.21 -5.67 -26.86
C GLN A 748 51.58 -4.42 -27.70
N ARG A 749 52.33 -3.48 -27.07
CA ARG A 749 52.82 -2.28 -27.72
C ARG A 749 54.33 -2.11 -27.64
N ARG A 750 54.94 -2.80 -26.69
CA ARG A 750 56.36 -2.80 -26.43
C ARG A 750 56.86 -4.22 -26.36
N GLU A 751 58.11 -4.39 -26.65
CA GLU A 751 58.81 -5.63 -26.53
C GLU A 751 58.74 -6.15 -25.10
N ALA A 752 58.46 -7.44 -24.93
CA ALA A 752 58.55 -8.13 -23.65
C ALA A 752 59.76 -9.07 -23.69
N TYR A 753 60.39 -9.26 -22.57
CA TYR A 753 61.57 -10.10 -22.49
C TYR A 753 61.23 -11.37 -21.73
N LEU A 754 61.45 -12.53 -22.39
CA LEU A 754 61.46 -13.86 -21.77
C LEU A 754 62.88 -14.08 -21.23
N ASN A 755 63.06 -14.13 -19.94
CA ASN A 755 64.33 -14.41 -19.31
C ASN A 755 64.36 -15.88 -18.84
N LEU A 756 65.20 -16.68 -19.44
CA LEU A 756 65.49 -18.05 -19.04
C LEU A 756 66.75 -18.01 -18.17
N ARG A 757 66.70 -18.65 -16.98
CA ARG A 757 67.85 -18.73 -16.08
C ARG A 757 68.10 -20.14 -15.70
N ASP A 758 69.36 -20.60 -15.90
CA ASP A 758 69.85 -21.89 -15.49
C ASP A 758 69.04 -23.07 -16.05
N ILE A 759 68.60 -22.95 -17.33
CA ILE A 759 67.88 -24.02 -18.02
C ILE A 759 68.87 -25.16 -18.30
N GLN A 760 68.56 -26.36 -17.81
CA GLN A 760 69.48 -27.52 -17.87
C GLN A 760 69.37 -28.24 -19.22
N PHE A 761 70.51 -28.36 -19.92
CA PHE A 761 70.59 -29.06 -21.20
C PHE A 761 70.12 -30.50 -21.12
N GLU A 762 70.53 -31.24 -20.08
CA GLU A 762 70.13 -32.58 -19.81
C GLU A 762 68.57 -32.73 -19.80
N GLN A 763 67.87 -31.82 -19.20
CA GLN A 763 66.41 -31.85 -19.15
C GLN A 763 65.79 -31.64 -20.52
N ILE A 764 66.36 -30.78 -21.36
CA ILE A 764 65.92 -30.59 -22.75
C ILE A 764 66.17 -31.84 -23.58
N LEU A 765 67.35 -32.47 -23.50
CA LEU A 765 67.71 -33.68 -24.22
C LEU A 765 66.82 -34.85 -23.82
N ASN A 766 66.56 -35.02 -22.53
CA ASN A 766 65.65 -36.04 -22.03
C ASN A 766 64.18 -35.80 -22.52
N LEU A 767 63.70 -34.56 -22.52
CA LEU A 767 62.41 -34.27 -23.06
C LEU A 767 62.26 -34.51 -24.57
N ALA A 768 63.33 -34.20 -25.32
CA ALA A 768 63.44 -34.47 -26.77
C ALA A 768 63.70 -35.92 -27.08
N GLN A 769 63.91 -36.82 -26.09
CA GLN A 769 64.31 -38.21 -26.23
C GLN A 769 65.59 -38.36 -27.06
N TYR A 770 66.45 -37.36 -26.99
CA TYR A 770 67.70 -37.32 -27.77
C TYR A 770 68.87 -37.85 -26.88
N HIS A 771 69.18 -39.10 -27.03
CA HIS A 771 70.21 -39.78 -26.22
C HIS A 771 71.53 -39.94 -26.90
N GLN A 772 71.79 -39.29 -28.05
CA GLN A 772 73.02 -39.40 -28.80
C GLN A 772 74.15 -38.46 -28.28
N ILE A 773 73.76 -37.48 -27.44
CA ILE A 773 74.67 -36.51 -26.84
C ILE A 773 74.35 -36.47 -25.35
N ASP A 774 75.42 -36.50 -24.52
CA ASP A 774 75.34 -36.18 -23.08
C ASP A 774 75.87 -34.76 -22.87
N LEU A 775 74.98 -33.81 -22.70
CA LEU A 775 75.27 -32.38 -22.46
C LEU A 775 74.80 -31.99 -21.08
N LYS A 776 75.71 -31.71 -20.19
CA LYS A 776 75.47 -31.29 -18.80
C LYS A 776 75.73 -29.80 -18.65
N GLY A 777 75.07 -29.22 -17.72
CA GLY A 777 75.16 -27.76 -17.43
C GLY A 777 73.92 -27.02 -17.92
N GLY A 778 73.89 -25.74 -17.72
CA GLY A 778 72.68 -24.89 -18.05
C GLY A 778 73.03 -23.69 -18.91
N PHE A 779 72.05 -23.02 -19.35
CA PHE A 779 72.17 -21.76 -20.07
C PHE A 779 71.15 -20.72 -19.55
N ASN A 780 71.50 -19.45 -19.71
CA ASN A 780 70.63 -18.30 -19.60
C ASN A 780 70.28 -17.76 -20.96
N ALA A 781 69.04 -17.33 -21.17
CA ALA A 781 68.66 -16.69 -22.38
C ALA A 781 67.78 -15.41 -22.10
N THR A 782 67.97 -14.45 -22.96
CA THR A 782 67.07 -13.26 -23.01
C THR A 782 66.48 -13.20 -24.39
N LEU A 783 65.18 -13.44 -24.42
CA LEU A 783 64.43 -13.59 -25.67
C LEU A 783 63.42 -12.46 -25.81
N PRO A 784 63.66 -11.42 -26.66
CA PRO A 784 62.71 -10.37 -27.00
C PRO A 784 61.49 -10.98 -27.66
N PHE A 785 60.33 -10.86 -27.02
CA PHE A 785 59.10 -11.59 -27.39
C PHE A 785 58.01 -10.63 -27.92
N TRP A 786 57.37 -11.04 -29.05
CA TRP A 786 56.27 -10.34 -29.67
C TRP A 786 55.10 -11.28 -29.96
N LEU A 787 53.96 -11.09 -29.27
CA LEU A 787 52.75 -11.84 -29.59
C LEU A 787 52.13 -11.40 -30.93
N ASN A 788 52.08 -10.07 -31.14
CA ASN A 788 51.53 -9.45 -32.34
C ASN A 788 52.38 -8.27 -32.79
N GLY A 789 52.21 -7.85 -34.06
CA GLY A 789 52.84 -6.60 -34.57
C GLY A 789 54.24 -6.76 -35.17
N LYS A 790 54.86 -7.95 -35.08
CA LYS A 790 56.15 -8.27 -35.73
C LYS A 790 56.00 -9.58 -36.51
N PRO A 791 56.84 -9.89 -37.53
CA PRO A 791 56.77 -11.15 -38.31
C PRO A 791 57.28 -12.38 -37.56
N CYS A 792 57.88 -12.20 -36.39
CA CYS A 792 58.46 -13.22 -35.52
C CYS A 792 57.91 -13.18 -34.13
N TYR A 793 57.86 -14.29 -33.39
CA TYR A 793 57.61 -14.32 -31.95
C TYR A 793 58.88 -13.88 -31.19
N ILE A 794 60.05 -14.40 -31.61
CA ILE A 794 61.37 -13.98 -31.13
C ILE A 794 62.21 -13.65 -32.37
N CYS A 795 62.55 -12.37 -32.48
CA CYS A 795 63.31 -11.90 -33.67
C CYS A 795 64.83 -11.95 -33.45
N GLU A 796 65.26 -11.61 -32.30
CA GLU A 796 66.68 -11.53 -31.92
C GLU A 796 66.87 -11.98 -30.44
N GLY A 797 66.79 -13.26 -30.20
CA GLY A 797 67.00 -13.84 -28.86
C GLY A 797 68.44 -14.21 -28.68
N THR A 798 68.99 -14.02 -27.50
CA THR A 798 70.39 -14.44 -27.16
C THR A 798 70.37 -15.41 -25.99
N PHE A 799 71.28 -16.33 -26.05
CA PHE A 799 71.55 -17.27 -24.95
C PHE A 799 73.04 -17.41 -24.69
N ALA A 800 73.41 -17.72 -23.44
CA ALA A 800 74.75 -17.94 -23.01
C ALA A 800 74.80 -18.98 -21.89
N GLN A 801 75.89 -19.64 -21.79
CA GLN A 801 76.17 -20.65 -20.75
C GLN A 801 75.96 -20.10 -19.32
N ALA A 802 75.34 -20.90 -18.49
CA ALA A 802 75.16 -20.68 -17.06
C ALA A 802 76.07 -21.66 -16.27
N GLY A 803 77.23 -21.17 -15.83
CA GLY A 803 78.14 -22.05 -15.11
C GLY A 803 78.98 -22.97 -16.00
N ARG A 804 79.55 -24.04 -15.43
CA ARG A 804 80.36 -25.02 -16.17
C ARG A 804 79.42 -25.99 -16.90
N SER A 805 79.76 -26.31 -18.15
CA SER A 805 79.03 -27.29 -18.98
C SER A 805 79.98 -28.31 -19.58
N TYR A 806 79.46 -29.51 -19.77
CA TYR A 806 80.20 -30.63 -20.25
C TYR A 806 79.50 -31.32 -21.42
N LEU A 807 80.24 -31.66 -22.46
CA LEU A 807 79.71 -32.33 -23.65
C LEU A 807 80.42 -33.65 -23.87
N LYS A 808 79.59 -34.70 -24.08
CA LYS A 808 80.10 -36.03 -24.45
C LYS A 808 79.22 -36.66 -25.54
N PHE A 809 79.76 -37.18 -26.55
CA PHE A 809 79.01 -37.87 -27.60
C PHE A 809 79.02 -39.42 -27.38
N THR A 810 77.88 -40.03 -27.72
CA THR A 810 77.72 -41.47 -27.56
C THR A 810 78.48 -42.19 -28.67
N PRO A 811 78.92 -43.45 -28.45
CA PRO A 811 79.62 -44.21 -29.42
C PRO A 811 78.88 -44.36 -30.78
N THR A 812 77.60 -44.49 -30.75
CA THR A 812 76.69 -44.56 -31.91
C THR A 812 76.70 -43.29 -32.79
N LEU A 813 76.74 -42.14 -32.22
CA LEU A 813 76.87 -40.91 -32.97
C LEU A 813 78.25 -40.71 -33.52
N LEU A 814 79.31 -41.10 -32.79
CA LEU A 814 80.67 -41.06 -33.27
C LEU A 814 80.86 -41.92 -34.46
N GLU A 815 80.34 -43.17 -34.47
CA GLU A 815 80.37 -44.05 -35.63
C GLU A 815 79.66 -43.49 -36.85
N ALA A 816 78.56 -42.83 -36.68
CA ALA A 816 77.85 -42.13 -37.75
C ALA A 816 78.65 -40.92 -38.27
N MET A 817 79.34 -40.18 -37.44
CA MET A 817 80.21 -39.07 -37.81
C MET A 817 81.47 -39.57 -38.55
N LYS A 818 82.07 -40.75 -38.16
CA LYS A 818 83.19 -41.40 -38.87
C LYS A 818 82.78 -41.77 -40.27
N LYS A 819 81.59 -42.32 -40.50
CA LYS A 819 81.03 -42.63 -41.84
C LYS A 819 80.78 -41.36 -42.67
N SER A 820 80.63 -40.16 -42.06
CA SER A 820 80.41 -38.88 -42.73
C SER A 820 81.70 -38.14 -43.04
N GLY A 821 82.90 -38.74 -42.83
CA GLY A 821 84.20 -38.17 -43.25
C GLY A 821 84.94 -37.33 -42.21
N TYR A 822 84.58 -37.41 -40.93
CA TYR A 822 85.31 -36.74 -39.88
C TYR A 822 86.57 -37.54 -39.52
N THR A 823 87.70 -36.83 -39.26
CA THR A 823 88.99 -37.46 -38.91
C THR A 823 88.97 -38.17 -37.59
N GLU A 824 89.62 -39.29 -37.45
CA GLU A 824 89.66 -40.13 -36.27
C GLU A 824 90.21 -39.38 -35.03
N GLN A 825 91.09 -38.41 -35.24
CA GLN A 825 91.59 -37.53 -34.17
C GLN A 825 90.53 -36.69 -33.55
N ILE A 826 89.65 -36.07 -34.34
CA ILE A 826 88.52 -35.24 -33.82
C ILE A 826 87.53 -36.15 -33.08
N LEU A 827 87.20 -37.32 -33.59
CA LEU A 827 86.34 -38.28 -33.00
C LEU A 827 86.77 -38.80 -31.61
N THR A 828 88.15 -39.04 -31.53
CA THR A 828 88.73 -39.45 -30.22
C THR A 828 88.59 -38.41 -29.13
N TYR A 829 88.64 -37.13 -29.53
CA TYR A 829 88.36 -36.03 -28.61
C TYR A 829 86.92 -35.96 -28.15
N LEU A 830 85.98 -36.27 -28.97
CA LEU A 830 84.54 -36.19 -28.66
C LEU A 830 83.95 -37.40 -27.90
N VAL A 831 84.73 -38.50 -27.78
CA VAL A 831 84.41 -39.65 -26.93
C VAL A 831 84.57 -39.35 -25.45
N ASN A 832 85.55 -38.49 -25.09
CA ASN A 832 85.77 -38.05 -23.74
C ASN A 832 84.94 -36.88 -23.37
N GLU A 833 84.66 -36.73 -22.11
CA GLU A 833 83.92 -35.56 -21.59
C GLU A 833 84.73 -34.26 -21.84
N SER A 834 84.19 -33.39 -22.64
CA SER A 834 84.79 -32.08 -22.96
C SER A 834 84.13 -31.01 -22.12
N THR A 835 85.00 -30.13 -21.55
CA THR A 835 84.48 -28.96 -20.84
C THR A 835 84.18 -27.83 -21.85
N ILE A 836 83.00 -27.26 -21.77
CA ILE A 836 82.62 -26.11 -22.55
C ILE A 836 83.06 -24.89 -21.78
N ASP A 837 84.01 -24.13 -22.37
CA ASP A 837 84.54 -22.87 -21.86
C ASP A 837 83.55 -21.73 -22.08
N GLU A 838 82.99 -21.73 -23.25
CA GLU A 838 82.04 -20.66 -23.64
C GLU A 838 81.00 -21.22 -24.61
N LEU A 839 79.77 -20.96 -24.29
CA LEU A 839 78.62 -21.24 -25.17
C LEU A 839 77.77 -19.96 -25.22
N PHE A 840 77.58 -19.44 -26.39
CA PHE A 840 76.69 -18.36 -26.66
C PHE A 840 76.03 -18.58 -28.02
N GLY A 841 74.87 -17.95 -28.19
CA GLY A 841 74.13 -18.03 -29.47
C GLY A 841 72.93 -17.14 -29.58
N GLU A 842 72.28 -17.23 -30.74
CA GLU A 842 71.08 -16.53 -31.10
C GLU A 842 69.96 -17.50 -31.36
N ILE A 843 68.76 -17.13 -30.98
CA ILE A 843 67.51 -17.85 -31.22
C ILE A 843 66.58 -16.91 -31.98
N LYS A 844 66.04 -17.42 -33.12
CA LYS A 844 64.96 -16.72 -33.85
C LYS A 844 63.80 -17.67 -33.99
N LEU A 845 62.58 -17.19 -33.72
CA LEU A 845 61.34 -17.96 -33.85
C LEU A 845 60.34 -17.16 -34.67
N ASP A 846 59.98 -17.65 -35.83
CA ASP A 846 58.93 -17.01 -36.66
C ASP A 846 57.50 -17.36 -36.18
N LYS A 847 56.49 -16.73 -36.80
CA LYS A 847 55.08 -16.98 -36.48
C LYS A 847 54.56 -18.34 -37.02
N LYS A 848 55.26 -19.01 -37.88
CA LYS A 848 54.94 -20.37 -38.36
C LYS A 848 55.52 -21.44 -37.43
N GLY A 849 56.27 -21.06 -36.40
CA GLY A 849 56.93 -21.99 -35.49
C GLY A 849 58.33 -22.38 -35.93
N ASN A 850 58.85 -21.86 -37.01
CA ASN A 850 60.24 -22.23 -37.43
C ASN A 850 61.24 -21.49 -36.50
N MET A 851 62.03 -22.28 -35.80
CA MET A 851 63.11 -21.85 -34.98
C MET A 851 64.42 -21.96 -35.72
N ILE A 852 65.25 -20.96 -35.63
CA ILE A 852 66.66 -20.96 -36.05
C ILE A 852 67.47 -20.74 -34.80
N LEU A 853 68.32 -21.69 -34.48
CA LEU A 853 69.28 -21.63 -33.40
C LEU A 853 70.68 -21.54 -34.00
N MET A 854 71.42 -20.52 -33.73
CA MET A 854 72.80 -20.32 -34.10
C MET A 854 73.64 -20.28 -32.83
N SER A 855 74.60 -21.20 -32.67
CA SER A 855 75.42 -21.25 -31.44
C SER A 855 76.87 -21.39 -31.78
N SER A 856 77.69 -20.80 -30.95
CA SER A 856 79.17 -20.95 -30.96
C SER A 856 79.58 -21.54 -29.62
N LEU A 857 80.26 -22.69 -29.71
CA LEU A 857 80.79 -23.43 -28.57
C LEU A 857 82.33 -23.39 -28.67
N ARG A 858 82.93 -22.96 -27.54
CA ARG A 858 84.37 -23.18 -27.29
C ARG A 858 84.51 -24.18 -26.21
N MET A 859 85.28 -25.24 -26.50
CA MET A 859 85.51 -26.30 -25.57
C MET A 859 86.96 -26.76 -25.53
N HIS A 860 87.37 -27.33 -24.46
CA HIS A 860 88.68 -27.95 -24.30
C HIS A 860 88.52 -29.39 -23.72
N LEU A 861 89.43 -30.25 -24.08
CA LEU A 861 89.54 -31.61 -23.60
C LEU A 861 90.36 -31.64 -22.30
N ASN A 862 89.78 -32.11 -21.22
CA ASN A 862 90.45 -32.31 -19.96
C ASN A 862 91.48 -31.27 -19.50
N GLU A 863 91.60 -31.05 -18.21
CA GLU A 863 92.53 -30.09 -17.59
C GLU A 863 94.01 -30.21 -18.04
N HIS A 864 94.39 -31.37 -18.62
CA HIS A 864 95.71 -31.72 -19.08
C HIS A 864 96.02 -31.55 -20.55
N GLN A 865 95.04 -31.36 -21.43
CA GLN A 865 95.21 -31.19 -22.87
C GLN A 865 94.73 -29.83 -23.32
N LYS A 866 95.58 -28.91 -23.78
CA LYS A 866 95.27 -27.55 -24.24
C LYS A 866 94.65 -27.45 -25.64
N ALA A 867 94.08 -28.51 -26.17
CA ALA A 867 93.40 -28.48 -27.47
C ALA A 867 92.02 -27.76 -27.36
N LYS A 868 91.89 -26.59 -28.02
CA LYS A 868 90.61 -25.83 -28.05
C LYS A 868 89.84 -26.14 -29.31
N ILE A 869 88.58 -26.50 -29.15
CA ILE A 869 87.70 -26.75 -30.28
C ILE A 869 86.69 -25.64 -30.33
N ASN A 870 86.50 -25.02 -31.53
CA ASN A 870 85.39 -24.06 -31.76
C ASN A 870 84.43 -24.80 -32.71
N LEU A 871 83.18 -24.97 -32.19
CA LEU A 871 82.10 -25.57 -32.96
C LEU A 871 80.98 -24.52 -33.17
N ASN A 872 80.70 -24.25 -34.45
CA ASN A 872 79.57 -23.43 -34.83
C ASN A 872 78.42 -24.36 -35.22
N TYR A 873 77.30 -24.26 -34.49
CA TYR A 873 76.12 -25.07 -34.72
C TYR A 873 74.96 -24.23 -35.22
N ASN A 874 74.36 -24.61 -36.30
CA ASN A 874 73.17 -23.94 -36.85
C ASN A 874 72.09 -25.01 -37.04
N HIS A 875 70.95 -24.79 -36.25
CA HIS A 875 69.87 -25.74 -36.28
C HIS A 875 68.60 -25.03 -36.71
N LYS A 876 67.77 -25.70 -37.53
CA LYS A 876 66.48 -25.26 -38.00
C LYS A 876 65.45 -26.35 -37.69
N GLU A 877 64.47 -26.00 -36.88
CA GLU A 877 63.38 -26.90 -36.45
C GLU A 877 62.05 -26.18 -36.41
N ASN A 878 60.95 -26.90 -36.65
CA ASN A 878 59.63 -26.34 -36.40
C ASN A 878 59.19 -26.69 -34.99
N MET A 879 59.21 -25.68 -34.11
CA MET A 879 58.84 -25.84 -32.68
C MET A 879 57.40 -26.27 -32.48
N PHE A 880 56.48 -25.92 -33.39
CA PHE A 880 55.12 -26.37 -33.24
C PHE A 880 54.94 -27.86 -33.60
N ASP A 881 55.67 -28.36 -34.55
CA ASP A 881 55.62 -29.75 -34.87
C ASP A 881 56.36 -30.60 -33.81
N LEU A 882 57.49 -30.14 -33.29
CA LEU A 882 58.14 -30.74 -32.15
C LEU A 882 57.20 -30.79 -30.93
N TRP A 883 56.49 -29.72 -30.64
CA TRP A 883 55.51 -29.66 -29.54
C TRP A 883 54.36 -30.65 -29.77
N LYS A 884 53.88 -30.84 -31.00
CA LYS A 884 52.88 -31.84 -31.32
C LYS A 884 53.40 -33.25 -31.05
N LEU A 885 54.61 -33.56 -31.47
CA LEU A 885 55.20 -34.83 -31.22
C LEU A 885 55.37 -35.17 -29.73
N ILE A 886 55.77 -34.19 -28.92
CA ILE A 886 55.87 -34.33 -27.46
C ILE A 886 54.51 -34.60 -26.84
N ASN A 887 53.46 -33.91 -27.32
CA ASN A 887 52.10 -34.08 -26.81
C ASN A 887 51.41 -35.36 -27.34
N TYR A 888 51.82 -35.95 -28.48
CA TYR A 888 51.17 -37.13 -29.05
C TYR A 888 51.23 -38.34 -28.12
N GLY A 889 52.33 -38.54 -27.42
CA GLY A 889 52.52 -39.61 -26.46
C GLY A 889 51.62 -39.49 -25.25
N SER A 890 51.48 -38.26 -24.67
CA SER A 890 50.65 -37.98 -23.52
C SER A 890 49.16 -38.02 -23.83
N GLN A 891 48.75 -37.66 -25.04
CA GLN A 891 47.35 -37.75 -25.46
C GLN A 891 46.85 -39.17 -25.65
N PHE A 892 47.72 -40.11 -26.05
CA PHE A 892 47.33 -41.51 -26.20
C PHE A 892 47.06 -42.17 -24.82
N GLU A 893 47.85 -41.88 -23.84
CA GLU A 893 47.65 -42.40 -22.47
C GLU A 893 46.38 -41.79 -21.84
N GLN A 894 46.15 -40.46 -21.97
CA GLN A 894 44.97 -39.79 -21.41
C GLN A 894 43.65 -40.23 -22.10
N ASN A 895 43.68 -40.45 -23.42
CA ASN A 895 42.50 -40.96 -24.13
C ASN A 895 42.17 -42.42 -23.72
N MET A 896 43.17 -43.25 -23.46
CA MET A 896 42.96 -44.59 -22.91
C MET A 896 42.38 -44.54 -21.49
N GLU A 897 42.91 -43.68 -20.63
CA GLU A 897 42.43 -43.49 -19.26
C GLU A 897 40.99 -42.97 -19.25
N HIS A 898 40.68 -41.99 -20.09
CA HIS A 898 39.33 -41.43 -20.20
C HIS A 898 38.30 -42.44 -20.74
N GLN A 899 38.71 -43.30 -21.68
CA GLN A 899 37.86 -44.41 -22.18
C GLN A 899 37.68 -45.51 -21.12
N LEU A 900 38.66 -45.76 -20.28
CA LEU A 900 38.56 -46.66 -19.15
C LEU A 900 37.60 -46.15 -18.08
N TYR A 901 37.72 -44.89 -17.68
CA TYR A 901 36.78 -44.25 -16.70
C TYR A 901 35.37 -44.18 -17.23
N GLN A 902 35.14 -43.83 -18.52
CA GLN A 902 33.82 -43.88 -19.14
C GLN A 902 33.19 -45.26 -19.20
N LYS A 903 33.99 -46.33 -19.26
CA LYS A 903 33.49 -47.70 -19.19
C LYS A 903 33.20 -48.14 -17.75
N LEU A 904 33.94 -47.65 -16.75
CA LEU A 904 33.71 -47.92 -15.35
C LEU A 904 32.48 -47.18 -14.78
N ASP A 905 32.22 -45.98 -15.27
CA ASP A 905 30.99 -45.20 -14.88
C ASP A 905 29.69 -45.74 -15.54
N LYS A 906 29.80 -46.67 -16.49
CA LYS A 906 28.65 -47.33 -17.13
C LYS A 906 28.34 -48.74 -16.60
N GLN A 907 29.14 -49.24 -15.64
CA GLN A 907 28.86 -50.41 -14.85
C GLN A 907 28.41 -50.00 -13.43
#